data_9cbe0fa2c66974d66e3401db64022aec
#
_entry.id   9cbe0fa2c66974d66e3401db64022aec
#
_cell.length_a   1.000
_cell.length_b   1.000
_cell.length_c   1.000
_cell.angle_alpha   90.00
_cell.angle_beta   90.00
_cell.angle_gamma   90.00
#
_symmetry.space_group_name_H-M   'P 1'
#
loop_
_entity.id
_entity.type
_entity.pdbx_description
1 polymer ?
#
loop_
_entity_poly.entity_id
_entity_poly.type
_entity_poly.pdbx_seq_one_letter_code
_entity_poly.pdbx_strand_id
1 'polypeptide(L)'
;MKKLATILAFIFVFLASLGYAIASLKNVQTDIFSLINFKDAKEAKVLKEVQDEMASNFLVLVNSKELAKNVQNLALKSLLFKSFEANIDINLNDIKSDINRSKIALLSRGDLELLKSDKNAFFKKRAEEIFNSFSFRFLNINDDFFSLSSGFSAKNGNVSLNLADLMLEVKDGKKSFFLLKGELKKGASSEGLIKFYNELNALKVGQNELFVHSSALYQAFSKQKNESESLYMSVVSLSLTAIFLMLAFRNLRIFYVIFIAVFGFIVAFAGTLLCLNELNILTILISTSLIGLMFDYVLHWLSKNEGEAIRASSIKNMLKIFLLGLLITLSGYLAFTFSDLRLLKEVALFSAFALVAAFLASYFFMPLVFEGVKFYRSKIFDTFLTKFCKLSDVVARHLGVKFLAISLILLAIFLGFDLKNLSKSENVKDYSNMPKSLLADSSYILSLTGNNQNTMIVTRSRGDILGDEKSLLDELKKRNLIKDESSLSDMFLSKSEQDEVKEAFKKALDDEQIYVIYEKFGFSKDEVRSEILKVLSEKELSANEILALKSMKDFKKFMLDENASVAYVSGFVKGAASDEVLERHNAFSLNFANSLNESLTQAKELALKLKIAALVVAFLLLWFYFNALISALVMGVIIFGVLLTLFIFAVFGVNLSIFGVFGLILASAVGIDYMIFALNESLSEKERIYGIFCAFITSFISFFTLSFSQTAALSVFGLSVSLCVLIYGLCASVLACKNIKI
;
A
#
# COMPACT_ATOMS: atom_id res chain seq x y z
N MET A 1 26.37 43.85 8.52
CA MET A 1 26.63 42.55 9.19
C MET A 1 25.35 41.70 9.35
N LYS A 2 24.25 42.17 9.98
CA LYS A 2 23.03 41.35 10.18
C LYS A 2 22.43 40.77 8.88
N LYS A 3 22.32 41.56 7.79
CA LYS A 3 21.79 41.08 6.50
C LYS A 3 22.62 39.92 5.92
N LEU A 4 23.96 40.05 5.96
CA LEU A 4 24.85 39.00 5.46
C LEU A 4 24.78 37.73 6.32
N ALA A 5 24.72 37.88 7.65
CA ALA A 5 24.57 36.74 8.56
C ALA A 5 23.28 35.96 8.32
N THR A 6 22.16 36.66 8.07
CA THR A 6 20.90 36.01 7.74
C THR A 6 20.99 35.21 6.42
N ILE A 7 21.55 35.81 5.36
CA ILE A 7 21.73 35.12 4.07
C ILE A 7 22.63 33.90 4.25
N LEU A 8 23.75 34.02 4.95
CA LEU A 8 24.66 32.90 5.21
C LEU A 8 23.99 31.79 6.02
N ALA A 9 23.16 32.13 7.01
CA ALA A 9 22.40 31.14 7.77
C ALA A 9 21.42 30.36 6.89
N PHE A 10 20.67 31.00 5.99
CA PHE A 10 19.76 30.33 5.05
C PHE A 10 20.52 29.45 4.05
N ILE A 11 21.67 29.93 3.52
CA ILE A 11 22.50 29.10 2.63
C ILE A 11 23.04 27.88 3.38
N PHE A 12 23.52 28.05 4.62
CA PHE A 12 24.01 26.94 5.42
C PHE A 12 22.93 25.88 5.68
N VAL A 13 21.74 26.29 6.15
CA VAL A 13 20.62 25.38 6.39
C VAL A 13 20.21 24.68 5.09
N PHE A 14 20.15 25.40 3.97
CA PHE A 14 19.84 24.85 2.66
C PHE A 14 20.83 23.76 2.24
N LEU A 15 22.14 24.07 2.29
CA LEU A 15 23.20 23.14 1.89
C LEU A 15 23.27 21.93 2.82
N ALA A 16 23.12 22.13 4.14
CA ALA A 16 23.09 21.03 5.10
C ALA A 16 21.91 20.10 4.88
N SER A 17 20.70 20.67 4.69
CA SER A 17 19.50 19.91 4.40
C SER A 17 19.59 19.19 3.05
N LEU A 18 20.13 19.82 2.03
CA LEU A 18 20.33 19.24 0.70
C LEU A 18 21.34 18.08 0.75
N GLY A 19 22.46 18.25 1.43
CA GLY A 19 23.46 17.20 1.60
C GLY A 19 22.91 15.98 2.33
N TYR A 20 22.14 16.20 3.41
CA TYR A 20 21.46 15.12 4.11
C TYR A 20 20.39 14.45 3.27
N ALA A 21 19.60 15.22 2.53
CA ALA A 21 18.57 14.70 1.62
C ALA A 21 19.18 13.77 0.57
N ILE A 22 20.27 14.17 -0.09
CA ILE A 22 20.97 13.37 -1.10
C ILE A 22 21.53 12.08 -0.48
N ALA A 23 22.16 12.16 0.69
CA ALA A 23 22.71 10.99 1.38
C ALA A 23 21.63 9.97 1.78
N SER A 24 20.40 10.45 2.01
CA SER A 24 19.26 9.65 2.52
C SER A 24 18.26 9.24 1.44
N LEU A 25 18.52 9.49 0.15
CA LEU A 25 17.61 9.09 -0.95
C LEU A 25 17.29 7.60 -0.98
N LYS A 26 18.22 6.75 -0.54
CA LYS A 26 18.04 5.29 -0.43
C LYS A 26 16.96 4.88 0.57
N ASN A 27 16.58 5.77 1.47
CA ASN A 27 15.58 5.53 2.51
C ASN A 27 14.15 5.87 2.04
N VAL A 28 13.98 6.23 0.77
CA VAL A 28 12.64 6.45 0.18
C VAL A 28 12.05 5.10 -0.19
N GLN A 29 10.95 4.74 0.48
CA GLN A 29 10.21 3.49 0.28
C GLN A 29 9.14 3.67 -0.79
N THR A 30 8.90 2.60 -1.57
CA THR A 30 7.85 2.58 -2.60
C THR A 30 6.77 1.55 -2.31
N ASP A 31 6.93 0.85 -1.20
CA ASP A 31 6.05 -0.24 -0.79
C ASP A 31 4.79 0.31 -0.11
N ILE A 32 3.62 -0.18 -0.55
CA ILE A 32 2.32 0.16 0.04
C ILE A 32 2.23 -0.33 1.50
N PHE A 33 2.94 -1.40 1.83
CA PHE A 33 2.93 -1.99 3.16
C PHE A 33 3.66 -1.15 4.21
N SER A 34 4.63 -0.34 3.77
CA SER A 34 5.28 0.64 4.63
C SER A 34 4.33 1.74 5.12
N LEU A 35 3.10 1.81 4.57
CA LEU A 35 2.07 2.80 4.96
C LEU A 35 1.40 2.48 6.29
N ILE A 36 1.49 1.21 6.78
CA ILE A 36 0.76 0.73 7.96
C ILE A 36 1.73 0.51 9.11
N ASN A 37 1.34 0.97 10.30
CA ASN A 37 1.96 0.52 11.56
C ASN A 37 1.18 -0.69 12.07
N PHE A 38 1.79 -1.87 12.01
CA PHE A 38 1.23 -3.05 12.64
C PHE A 38 1.30 -2.91 14.16
N LYS A 39 0.18 -3.18 14.84
CA LYS A 39 0.10 -3.08 16.31
C LYS A 39 0.89 -4.20 17.01
N ASP A 40 0.99 -5.37 16.37
CA ASP A 40 1.76 -6.49 16.88
C ASP A 40 3.09 -6.63 16.12
N ALA A 41 4.20 -6.51 16.85
CA ALA A 41 5.54 -6.66 16.28
C ALA A 41 5.80 -8.08 15.71
N LYS A 42 5.07 -9.10 16.19
CA LYS A 42 5.16 -10.48 15.70
C LYS A 42 4.47 -10.61 14.33
N GLU A 43 3.27 -10.03 14.20
CA GLU A 43 2.56 -9.97 12.91
C GLU A 43 3.35 -9.18 11.89
N ALA A 44 3.92 -8.04 12.28
CA ALA A 44 4.76 -7.21 11.41
C ALA A 44 5.97 -7.98 10.87
N LYS A 45 6.63 -8.79 11.71
CA LYS A 45 7.78 -9.60 11.31
C LYS A 45 7.38 -10.68 10.30
N VAL A 46 6.31 -11.41 10.59
CA VAL A 46 5.77 -12.45 9.71
C VAL A 46 5.37 -11.88 8.35
N LEU A 47 4.64 -10.78 8.37
CA LEU A 47 4.21 -10.11 7.13
C LEU A 47 5.40 -9.64 6.30
N LYS A 48 6.44 -9.12 6.95
CA LYS A 48 7.66 -8.69 6.26
C LYS A 48 8.41 -9.88 5.62
N GLU A 49 8.54 -11.00 6.32
CA GLU A 49 9.18 -12.21 5.80
C GLU A 49 8.41 -12.78 4.60
N VAL A 50 7.08 -12.89 4.70
CA VAL A 50 6.22 -13.34 3.60
C VAL A 50 6.28 -12.36 2.42
N GLN A 51 6.33 -11.06 2.69
CA GLN A 51 6.45 -10.03 1.67
C GLN A 51 7.80 -10.09 0.94
N ASP A 52 8.90 -10.23 1.67
CA ASP A 52 10.25 -10.35 1.10
C ASP A 52 10.33 -11.58 0.19
N GLU A 53 9.70 -12.69 0.59
CA GLU A 53 9.61 -13.90 -0.23
C GLU A 53 8.75 -13.68 -1.48
N MET A 54 7.54 -13.11 -1.33
CA MET A 54 6.68 -12.78 -2.47
C MET A 54 7.35 -11.78 -3.43
N ALA A 55 8.11 -10.82 -2.91
CA ALA A 55 8.83 -9.85 -3.71
C ALA A 55 10.01 -10.47 -4.47
N SER A 56 10.60 -11.55 -3.97
CA SER A 56 11.68 -12.26 -4.65
C SER A 56 11.19 -13.16 -5.80
N ASN A 57 9.92 -13.57 -5.79
CA ASN A 57 9.35 -14.51 -6.75
C ASN A 57 8.96 -13.84 -8.08
N PHE A 58 9.36 -14.48 -9.18
CA PHE A 58 9.02 -14.10 -10.54
C PHE A 58 8.52 -15.33 -11.29
N LEU A 59 7.23 -15.36 -11.66
CA LEU A 59 6.60 -16.48 -12.35
C LEU A 59 6.31 -16.10 -13.79
N VAL A 60 6.62 -17.01 -14.71
CA VAL A 60 6.27 -16.88 -16.13
C VAL A 60 5.60 -18.16 -16.59
N LEU A 61 4.43 -18.02 -17.22
CA LEU A 61 3.68 -19.13 -17.82
C LEU A 61 3.74 -18.99 -19.33
N VAL A 62 4.14 -20.06 -20.03
CA VAL A 62 4.30 -20.06 -21.49
C VAL A 62 3.70 -21.29 -22.11
N ASN A 63 3.22 -21.19 -23.36
CA ASN A 63 2.51 -22.26 -24.05
C ASN A 63 3.43 -23.20 -24.86
N SER A 64 4.75 -22.94 -24.92
CA SER A 64 5.67 -23.82 -25.66
C SER A 64 7.05 -23.95 -25.00
N LYS A 65 7.71 -25.10 -25.21
CA LYS A 65 9.05 -25.37 -24.70
C LYS A 65 10.11 -24.46 -25.33
N GLU A 66 9.94 -24.08 -26.59
CA GLU A 66 10.85 -23.17 -27.29
C GLU A 66 10.79 -21.79 -26.65
N LEU A 67 9.57 -21.31 -26.40
CA LEU A 67 9.36 -20.04 -25.70
C LEU A 67 9.93 -20.07 -24.26
N ALA A 68 9.81 -21.20 -23.56
CA ALA A 68 10.40 -21.37 -22.23
C ALA A 68 11.94 -21.19 -22.26
N LYS A 69 12.61 -21.80 -23.24
CA LYS A 69 14.06 -21.63 -23.43
C LYS A 69 14.44 -20.19 -23.76
N ASN A 70 13.66 -19.52 -24.61
CA ASN A 70 13.90 -18.12 -24.96
C ASN A 70 13.76 -17.21 -23.73
N VAL A 71 12.74 -17.41 -22.91
CA VAL A 71 12.53 -16.69 -21.64
C VAL A 71 13.69 -16.95 -20.68
N GLN A 72 14.12 -18.21 -20.52
CA GLN A 72 15.25 -18.55 -19.64
C GLN A 72 16.55 -17.87 -20.11
N ASN A 73 16.82 -17.87 -21.41
CA ASN A 73 18.00 -17.20 -21.98
C ASN A 73 17.98 -15.69 -21.75
N LEU A 74 16.81 -15.04 -21.87
CA LEU A 74 16.64 -13.63 -21.53
C LEU A 74 16.87 -13.37 -20.05
N ALA A 75 16.32 -14.21 -19.17
CA ALA A 75 16.47 -14.08 -17.73
C ALA A 75 17.95 -14.17 -17.30
N LEU A 76 18.69 -15.15 -17.84
CA LEU A 76 20.12 -15.31 -17.56
C LEU A 76 20.97 -14.13 -18.03
N LYS A 77 20.62 -13.52 -19.18
CA LYS A 77 21.28 -12.31 -19.71
C LYS A 77 20.98 -11.05 -18.91
N SER A 78 19.81 -10.98 -18.26
CA SER A 78 19.36 -9.78 -17.55
C SER A 78 20.13 -9.46 -16.26
N LEU A 79 20.84 -10.46 -15.69
CA LEU A 79 21.54 -10.39 -14.39
C LEU A 79 20.67 -10.01 -13.19
N LEU A 80 19.34 -9.97 -13.37
CA LEU A 80 18.37 -9.61 -12.33
C LEU A 80 18.08 -10.75 -11.35
N PHE A 81 18.27 -11.98 -11.82
CA PHE A 81 17.90 -13.19 -11.09
C PHE A 81 19.08 -13.80 -10.36
N LYS A 82 18.82 -14.36 -9.19
CA LYS A 82 19.72 -15.26 -8.47
C LYS A 82 19.66 -16.66 -9.08
N SER A 83 18.44 -17.13 -9.39
CA SER A 83 18.15 -18.33 -10.16
C SER A 83 16.95 -18.06 -11.07
N PHE A 84 16.94 -18.67 -12.26
CA PHE A 84 15.78 -18.67 -13.15
C PHE A 84 15.73 -20.02 -13.86
N GLU A 85 14.72 -20.81 -13.53
CA GLU A 85 14.65 -22.21 -13.91
C GLU A 85 13.42 -22.49 -14.77
N ALA A 86 13.65 -23.01 -15.96
CA ALA A 86 12.62 -23.63 -16.79
C ALA A 86 12.44 -25.11 -16.43
N ASN A 87 13.54 -25.77 -16.06
CA ASN A 87 13.57 -27.17 -15.66
C ASN A 87 13.98 -27.25 -14.19
N ILE A 88 13.43 -28.20 -13.46
CA ILE A 88 13.86 -28.45 -12.08
C ILE A 88 15.26 -29.07 -12.15
N ASP A 89 16.26 -28.32 -11.73
CA ASP A 89 17.67 -28.79 -11.68
C ASP A 89 17.91 -29.66 -10.43
N ILE A 90 17.19 -30.77 -10.36
CA ILE A 90 17.35 -31.75 -9.30
C ILE A 90 17.62 -33.11 -9.98
N ASN A 91 18.71 -33.77 -9.54
CA ASN A 91 18.99 -35.12 -9.99
C ASN A 91 17.84 -36.06 -9.60
N LEU A 92 17.26 -36.79 -10.57
CA LEU A 92 16.17 -37.73 -10.33
C LEU A 92 16.53 -38.75 -9.23
N ASN A 93 17.79 -39.12 -9.07
CA ASN A 93 18.22 -40.02 -8.01
C ASN A 93 18.16 -39.35 -6.62
N ASP A 94 18.46 -38.05 -6.53
CA ASP A 94 18.32 -37.30 -5.27
C ASP A 94 16.84 -37.24 -4.89
N ILE A 95 15.95 -36.96 -5.85
CA ILE A 95 14.50 -36.94 -5.61
C ILE A 95 14.00 -38.32 -5.12
N LYS A 96 14.40 -39.38 -5.80
CA LYS A 96 14.04 -40.76 -5.39
C LYS A 96 14.54 -41.09 -3.99
N SER A 97 15.78 -40.73 -3.66
CA SER A 97 16.33 -40.90 -2.32
C SER A 97 15.58 -40.14 -1.25
N ASP A 98 15.25 -38.88 -1.50
CA ASP A 98 14.52 -38.03 -0.56
C ASP A 98 13.07 -38.54 -0.34
N ILE A 99 12.38 -38.95 -1.43
CA ILE A 99 11.05 -39.54 -1.35
C ILE A 99 11.08 -40.87 -0.60
N ASN A 100 12.10 -41.72 -0.84
CA ASN A 100 12.21 -42.97 -0.12
C ASN A 100 12.39 -42.75 1.38
N ARG A 101 13.18 -41.75 1.79
CA ARG A 101 13.36 -41.37 3.21
C ARG A 101 12.10 -40.82 3.85
N SER A 102 11.23 -40.16 3.09
CA SER A 102 10.00 -39.51 3.58
C SER A 102 8.73 -40.24 3.20
N LYS A 103 8.81 -41.49 2.68
CA LYS A 103 7.66 -42.20 2.10
C LYS A 103 6.48 -42.36 3.06
N ILE A 104 6.71 -42.63 4.36
CA ILE A 104 5.63 -42.73 5.35
C ILE A 104 4.95 -41.37 5.51
N ALA A 105 5.70 -40.28 5.61
CA ALA A 105 5.15 -38.92 5.72
C ALA A 105 4.39 -38.50 4.45
N LEU A 106 4.67 -39.11 3.30
CA LEU A 106 4.05 -38.86 2.01
C LEU A 106 2.84 -39.77 1.71
N LEU A 107 2.39 -40.60 2.64
CA LEU A 107 1.19 -41.38 2.45
C LEU A 107 -0.03 -40.46 2.27
N SER A 108 -0.87 -40.73 1.25
CA SER A 108 -2.05 -39.91 1.00
C SER A 108 -3.06 -39.98 2.15
N ARG A 109 -3.78 -38.89 2.41
CA ARG A 109 -4.82 -38.84 3.47
C ARG A 109 -5.89 -39.92 3.28
N GLY A 110 -6.32 -40.14 2.04
CA GLY A 110 -7.30 -41.20 1.75
C GLY A 110 -6.77 -42.60 2.04
N ASP A 111 -5.47 -42.84 1.82
CA ASP A 111 -4.87 -44.14 2.14
C ASP A 111 -4.64 -44.32 3.64
N LEU A 112 -4.34 -43.25 4.37
CA LEU A 112 -4.28 -43.29 5.84
C LEU A 112 -5.67 -43.63 6.44
N GLU A 113 -6.73 -42.99 5.96
CA GLU A 113 -8.10 -43.29 6.40
C GLU A 113 -8.51 -44.73 6.08
N LEU A 114 -8.15 -45.21 4.87
CA LEU A 114 -8.40 -46.58 4.48
C LEU A 114 -7.62 -47.57 5.39
N LEU A 115 -6.37 -47.29 5.68
CA LEU A 115 -5.54 -48.11 6.57
C LEU A 115 -6.12 -48.16 8.00
N LYS A 116 -6.72 -47.06 8.48
CA LYS A 116 -7.36 -46.99 9.79
C LYS A 116 -8.72 -47.69 9.83
N SER A 117 -9.55 -47.53 8.79
CA SER A 117 -10.91 -48.04 8.76
C SER A 117 -11.00 -49.52 8.30
N ASP A 118 -10.21 -49.90 7.28
CA ASP A 118 -10.13 -51.25 6.72
C ASP A 118 -8.72 -51.60 6.26
N LYS A 119 -7.94 -52.11 7.18
CA LYS A 119 -6.53 -52.52 6.95
C LYS A 119 -6.44 -53.52 5.77
N ASN A 120 -7.34 -54.48 5.69
CA ASN A 120 -7.28 -55.52 4.66
C ASN A 120 -7.57 -54.93 3.26
N ALA A 121 -8.50 -53.97 3.17
CA ALA A 121 -8.75 -53.25 1.92
C ALA A 121 -7.53 -52.42 1.49
N PHE A 122 -6.83 -51.78 2.43
CA PHE A 122 -5.59 -51.09 2.14
C PHE A 122 -4.52 -52.02 1.53
N PHE A 123 -4.19 -53.11 2.22
CA PHE A 123 -3.17 -54.06 1.72
C PHE A 123 -3.59 -54.72 0.40
N LYS A 124 -4.86 -55.04 0.21
CA LYS A 124 -5.41 -55.56 -1.06
C LYS A 124 -5.23 -54.54 -2.19
N LYS A 125 -5.57 -53.28 -1.96
CA LYS A 125 -5.35 -52.20 -2.93
C LYS A 125 -3.86 -52.10 -3.32
N ARG A 126 -2.95 -52.16 -2.36
CA ARG A 126 -1.51 -52.11 -2.60
C ARG A 126 -0.99 -53.31 -3.38
N ALA A 127 -1.47 -54.48 -3.09
CA ALA A 127 -1.12 -55.68 -3.85
C ALA A 127 -1.61 -55.61 -5.31
N GLU A 128 -2.86 -55.14 -5.54
CA GLU A 128 -3.40 -54.93 -6.89
C GLU A 128 -2.61 -53.87 -7.68
N GLU A 129 -2.16 -52.80 -7.05
CA GLU A 129 -1.35 -51.75 -7.68
C GLU A 129 0.04 -52.23 -8.19
N ILE A 130 0.57 -53.27 -7.60
CA ILE A 130 1.88 -53.85 -8.07
C ILE A 130 1.77 -54.41 -9.49
N PHE A 131 0.60 -55.00 -9.85
CA PHE A 131 0.36 -55.64 -11.14
C PHE A 131 -0.41 -54.75 -12.12
N ASN A 132 -0.88 -53.60 -11.68
CA ASN A 132 -1.61 -52.69 -12.54
C ASN A 132 -0.62 -51.84 -13.37
N SER A 133 -0.48 -52.15 -14.65
CA SER A 133 0.37 -51.38 -15.58
C SER A 133 0.01 -49.89 -15.74
N PHE A 134 -1.16 -49.49 -15.28
CA PHE A 134 -1.64 -48.10 -15.31
C PHE A 134 -1.41 -47.38 -14.00
N SER A 135 -0.97 -48.08 -12.92
CA SER A 135 -0.62 -47.40 -11.66
C SER A 135 0.75 -46.75 -11.80
N PHE A 136 0.77 -45.41 -11.62
CA PHE A 136 2.02 -44.65 -11.59
C PHE A 136 2.72 -44.84 -10.23
N ARG A 137 3.95 -45.38 -10.25
CA ARG A 137 4.83 -45.47 -9.07
C ARG A 137 6.06 -44.62 -9.31
N PHE A 138 6.35 -43.70 -8.42
CA PHE A 138 7.56 -42.89 -8.52
C PHE A 138 8.80 -43.64 -8.07
N LEU A 139 8.71 -44.45 -7.03
CA LEU A 139 9.73 -45.34 -6.53
C LEU A 139 9.57 -46.78 -7.10
N ASN A 140 10.69 -47.49 -7.19
CA ASN A 140 10.68 -48.90 -7.56
C ASN A 140 9.98 -49.74 -6.45
N ILE A 141 9.50 -50.91 -6.80
CA ILE A 141 8.87 -51.83 -5.86
C ILE A 141 9.77 -52.22 -4.69
N ASN A 142 11.06 -52.33 -4.93
CA ASN A 142 12.06 -52.68 -3.90
C ASN A 142 12.30 -51.56 -2.87
N ASP A 143 12.03 -50.32 -3.26
CA ASP A 143 12.20 -49.13 -2.41
C ASP A 143 10.90 -48.78 -1.66
N ASP A 144 9.75 -49.02 -2.30
CA ASP A 144 8.43 -48.72 -1.73
C ASP A 144 7.41 -49.78 -2.11
N PHE A 145 7.50 -50.95 -1.48
CA PHE A 145 6.65 -52.09 -1.74
C PHE A 145 5.17 -51.81 -1.57
N PHE A 146 4.81 -51.06 -0.52
CA PHE A 146 3.44 -50.73 -0.18
C PHE A 146 2.94 -49.41 -0.77
N SER A 147 3.68 -48.78 -1.69
CA SER A 147 3.33 -47.46 -2.27
C SER A 147 2.98 -46.40 -1.22
N LEU A 148 3.80 -46.31 -0.16
CA LEU A 148 3.60 -45.33 0.91
C LEU A 148 3.81 -43.89 0.42
N SER A 149 4.63 -43.73 -0.62
CA SER A 149 4.84 -42.42 -1.28
C SER A 149 3.67 -41.97 -2.20
N SER A 150 2.51 -42.62 -2.12
CA SER A 150 1.36 -42.39 -3.00
C SER A 150 0.80 -40.97 -2.98
N GLY A 151 0.99 -40.23 -1.90
CA GLY A 151 0.59 -38.82 -1.78
C GLY A 151 1.45 -37.86 -2.59
N PHE A 152 2.68 -38.26 -2.94
CA PHE A 152 3.59 -37.39 -3.71
C PHE A 152 3.07 -37.09 -5.14
N SER A 153 2.34 -38.01 -5.76
CA SER A 153 1.83 -37.80 -7.12
C SER A 153 0.39 -37.28 -7.18
N ALA A 154 -0.31 -37.20 -6.04
CA ALA A 154 -1.76 -37.08 -6.04
C ALA A 154 -2.29 -35.65 -6.02
N LYS A 155 -1.50 -34.65 -5.60
CA LYS A 155 -2.07 -33.33 -5.35
C LYS A 155 -1.11 -32.15 -5.54
N ASN A 156 -1.16 -31.54 -6.71
CA ASN A 156 -0.79 -30.15 -6.86
C ASN A 156 -1.76 -29.42 -7.80
N GLY A 157 -3.06 -29.66 -7.63
CA GLY A 157 -4.10 -29.00 -8.42
C GLY A 157 -3.90 -29.20 -9.93
N ASN A 158 -3.80 -28.11 -10.68
CA ASN A 158 -3.54 -28.12 -12.12
C ASN A 158 -2.06 -28.19 -12.50
N VAL A 159 -1.13 -28.23 -11.52
CA VAL A 159 0.30 -28.24 -11.73
C VAL A 159 0.81 -29.67 -11.64
N SER A 160 1.49 -30.15 -12.68
CA SER A 160 2.12 -31.47 -12.74
C SER A 160 3.58 -31.36 -13.18
N LEU A 161 4.42 -32.25 -12.66
CA LEU A 161 5.81 -32.35 -13.12
C LEU A 161 5.85 -33.25 -14.36
N ASN A 162 6.30 -32.70 -15.49
CA ASN A 162 6.60 -33.52 -16.68
C ASN A 162 7.95 -34.20 -16.48
N LEU A 163 7.93 -35.51 -16.27
CA LEU A 163 9.13 -36.29 -15.96
C LEU A 163 10.11 -36.41 -17.14
N ALA A 164 9.64 -36.23 -18.38
CA ALA A 164 10.52 -36.33 -19.55
C ALA A 164 11.48 -35.14 -19.65
N ASP A 165 11.02 -33.94 -19.28
CA ASP A 165 11.76 -32.69 -19.42
C ASP A 165 12.05 -32.01 -18.08
N LEU A 166 11.56 -32.57 -16.97
CA LEU A 166 11.60 -32.02 -15.62
C LEU A 166 11.05 -30.56 -15.54
N MET A 167 10.05 -30.25 -16.38
CA MET A 167 9.36 -28.97 -16.41
C MET A 167 8.04 -29.05 -15.65
N LEU A 168 7.67 -27.96 -14.98
CA LEU A 168 6.35 -27.83 -14.38
C LEU A 168 5.34 -27.51 -15.48
N GLU A 169 4.36 -28.39 -15.66
CA GLU A 169 3.25 -28.24 -16.59
C GLU A 169 1.98 -27.85 -15.85
N VAL A 170 1.28 -26.83 -16.35
CA VAL A 170 0.01 -26.34 -15.80
C VAL A 170 -1.07 -26.53 -16.84
N LYS A 171 -2.18 -27.19 -16.49
CA LYS A 171 -3.28 -27.47 -17.40
C LYS A 171 -4.45 -26.51 -17.18
N ASP A 172 -4.95 -25.96 -18.29
CA ASP A 172 -6.17 -25.16 -18.35
C ASP A 172 -7.12 -25.80 -19.39
N GLY A 173 -7.98 -26.70 -18.95
CA GLY A 173 -8.84 -27.50 -19.81
C GLY A 173 -8.02 -28.31 -20.83
N LYS A 174 -8.09 -27.93 -22.12
CA LYS A 174 -7.33 -28.57 -23.20
C LYS A 174 -5.97 -27.96 -23.48
N LYS A 175 -5.65 -26.80 -22.86
CA LYS A 175 -4.35 -26.12 -23.03
C LYS A 175 -3.37 -26.56 -21.96
N SER A 176 -2.11 -26.72 -22.34
CA SER A 176 -1.01 -26.96 -21.43
C SER A 176 -0.01 -25.81 -21.51
N PHE A 177 0.45 -25.37 -20.35
CA PHE A 177 1.44 -24.32 -20.20
C PHE A 177 2.63 -24.84 -19.38
N PHE A 178 3.79 -24.25 -19.60
CA PHE A 178 5.01 -24.48 -18.80
C PHE A 178 5.21 -23.33 -17.83
N LEU A 179 5.37 -23.66 -16.55
CA LEU A 179 5.60 -22.68 -15.48
C LEU A 179 7.09 -22.55 -15.19
N LEU A 180 7.64 -21.37 -15.43
CA LEU A 180 9.00 -21.01 -15.10
C LEU A 180 9.03 -20.22 -13.80
N LYS A 181 10.01 -20.47 -12.95
CA LYS A 181 10.21 -19.79 -11.67
C LYS A 181 11.54 -19.07 -11.65
N GLY A 182 11.54 -17.82 -11.25
CA GLY A 182 12.73 -17.00 -11.04
C GLY A 182 12.79 -16.47 -9.60
N GLU A 183 13.98 -16.48 -9.02
CA GLU A 183 14.29 -15.79 -7.75
C GLU A 183 15.09 -14.54 -8.06
N LEU A 184 14.55 -13.37 -7.76
CA LEU A 184 15.20 -12.09 -7.97
C LEU A 184 16.34 -11.88 -6.97
N LYS A 185 17.39 -11.19 -7.41
CA LYS A 185 18.46 -10.72 -6.52
C LYS A 185 17.91 -9.61 -5.60
N LYS A 186 18.38 -9.57 -4.36
CA LYS A 186 18.07 -8.44 -3.45
C LYS A 186 18.57 -7.15 -4.09
N GLY A 187 17.66 -6.16 -4.24
CA GLY A 187 17.98 -4.88 -4.84
C GLY A 187 17.96 -4.86 -6.38
N ALA A 188 17.27 -5.79 -7.03
CA ALA A 188 17.03 -5.74 -8.48
C ALA A 188 16.43 -4.38 -8.87
N SER A 189 17.00 -3.71 -9.88
CA SER A 189 16.59 -2.35 -10.24
C SER A 189 15.22 -2.34 -10.89
N SER A 190 14.37 -1.35 -10.52
CA SER A 190 13.04 -1.17 -11.09
C SER A 190 13.09 -1.00 -12.62
N GLU A 191 14.06 -0.24 -13.13
CA GLU A 191 14.25 -0.03 -14.58
C GLU A 191 14.61 -1.36 -15.28
N GLY A 192 15.50 -2.16 -14.66
CA GLY A 192 15.87 -3.46 -15.20
C GLY A 192 14.69 -4.43 -15.27
N LEU A 193 13.85 -4.46 -14.23
CA LEU A 193 12.63 -5.28 -14.20
C LEU A 193 11.63 -4.89 -15.28
N ILE A 194 11.39 -3.59 -15.46
CA ILE A 194 10.50 -3.07 -16.50
C ILE A 194 11.04 -3.36 -17.89
N LYS A 195 12.35 -3.17 -18.11
CA LYS A 195 13.00 -3.53 -19.36
C LYS A 195 12.84 -5.00 -19.68
N PHE A 196 13.12 -5.87 -18.71
CA PHE A 196 12.94 -7.31 -18.85
C PHE A 196 11.49 -7.70 -19.18
N TYR A 197 10.50 -7.09 -18.50
CA TYR A 197 9.09 -7.31 -18.82
C TYR A 197 8.73 -6.89 -20.25
N ASN A 198 9.28 -5.78 -20.73
CA ASN A 198 9.06 -5.32 -22.11
C ASN A 198 9.70 -6.28 -23.14
N GLU A 199 10.88 -6.83 -22.83
CA GLU A 199 11.54 -7.86 -23.65
C GLU A 199 10.71 -9.16 -23.66
N LEU A 200 10.12 -9.57 -22.52
CA LEU A 200 9.19 -10.71 -22.46
C LEU A 200 7.94 -10.47 -23.32
N ASN A 201 7.34 -9.26 -23.26
CA ASN A 201 6.18 -8.93 -24.08
C ASN A 201 6.50 -8.92 -25.59
N ALA A 202 7.73 -8.59 -25.97
CA ALA A 202 8.17 -8.67 -27.37
C ALA A 202 8.22 -10.12 -27.90
N LEU A 203 8.24 -11.13 -27.03
CA LEU A 203 8.13 -12.55 -27.41
C LEU A 203 6.69 -13.00 -27.68
N LYS A 204 5.67 -12.21 -27.31
CA LYS A 204 4.25 -12.47 -27.60
C LYS A 204 3.94 -12.22 -29.08
N VAL A 205 4.54 -13.00 -29.98
CA VAL A 205 4.33 -12.87 -31.43
C VAL A 205 3.63 -14.13 -31.96
N GLY A 206 2.65 -13.96 -32.84
CA GLY A 206 1.92 -15.06 -33.45
C GLY A 206 1.04 -15.81 -32.46
N GLN A 207 1.29 -17.14 -32.29
CA GLN A 207 0.56 -18.01 -31.39
C GLN A 207 1.22 -18.15 -30.00
N ASN A 208 2.23 -17.35 -29.70
CA ASN A 208 2.95 -17.39 -28.41
C ASN A 208 2.10 -16.76 -27.30
N GLU A 209 1.66 -17.57 -26.36
CA GLU A 209 0.98 -17.11 -25.13
C GLU A 209 2.00 -17.06 -24.00
N LEU A 210 2.12 -15.90 -23.36
CA LEU A 210 3.03 -15.66 -22.24
C LEU A 210 2.33 -14.79 -21.19
N PHE A 211 2.38 -15.21 -19.94
CA PHE A 211 1.81 -14.50 -18.80
C PHE A 211 2.88 -14.32 -17.73
N VAL A 212 2.82 -13.21 -17.00
CA VAL A 212 3.82 -12.85 -15.99
C VAL A 212 3.17 -12.52 -14.66
N HIS A 213 3.76 -13.00 -13.56
CA HIS A 213 3.39 -12.60 -12.21
C HIS A 213 4.65 -12.31 -11.38
N SER A 214 4.74 -11.10 -10.81
CA SER A 214 5.79 -10.73 -9.85
C SER A 214 5.39 -9.51 -9.06
N SER A 215 5.45 -9.59 -7.73
CA SER A 215 5.20 -8.46 -6.84
C SER A 215 6.26 -7.36 -6.99
N ALA A 216 7.52 -7.73 -7.25
CA ALA A 216 8.59 -6.77 -7.50
C ALA A 216 8.35 -5.96 -8.79
N LEU A 217 7.80 -6.59 -9.82
CA LEU A 217 7.45 -5.90 -11.06
C LEU A 217 6.31 -4.89 -10.84
N TYR A 218 5.33 -5.21 -9.99
CA TYR A 218 4.27 -4.27 -9.61
C TYR A 218 4.83 -3.05 -8.91
N GLN A 219 5.74 -3.28 -7.94
CA GLN A 219 6.41 -2.19 -7.24
C GLN A 219 7.24 -1.33 -8.19
N ALA A 220 7.94 -1.96 -9.16
CA ALA A 220 8.75 -1.27 -10.15
C ALA A 220 7.90 -0.34 -11.05
N PHE A 221 6.76 -0.82 -11.56
CA PHE A 221 5.83 0.01 -12.35
C PHE A 221 5.21 1.13 -11.53
N SER A 222 4.76 0.83 -10.31
CA SER A 222 4.19 1.84 -9.41
C SER A 222 5.21 2.92 -9.08
N LYS A 223 6.47 2.53 -8.79
CA LYS A 223 7.57 3.46 -8.54
C LYS A 223 7.83 4.37 -9.73
N GLN A 224 8.08 3.81 -10.90
CA GLN A 224 8.37 4.57 -12.12
C GLN A 224 7.26 5.58 -12.42
N LYS A 225 6.01 5.14 -12.27
CA LYS A 225 4.85 5.98 -12.54
C LYS A 225 4.70 7.10 -11.53
N ASN A 226 4.82 6.78 -10.24
CA ASN A 226 4.74 7.79 -9.17
C ASN A 226 5.87 8.82 -9.28
N GLU A 227 7.09 8.40 -9.63
CA GLU A 227 8.22 9.32 -9.86
C GLU A 227 7.94 10.24 -11.06
N SER A 228 7.47 9.71 -12.18
CA SER A 228 7.15 10.50 -13.37
C SER A 228 5.97 11.45 -13.15
N GLU A 229 4.92 11.00 -12.46
CA GLU A 229 3.79 11.84 -12.07
C GLU A 229 4.21 12.97 -11.12
N SER A 230 5.01 12.65 -10.10
CA SER A 230 5.51 13.64 -9.14
C SER A 230 6.30 14.75 -9.85
N LEU A 231 7.20 14.37 -10.75
CA LEU A 231 7.97 15.34 -11.53
C LEU A 231 7.04 16.18 -12.42
N TYR A 232 6.16 15.54 -13.17
CA TYR A 232 5.23 16.23 -14.08
C TYR A 232 4.31 17.19 -13.32
N MET A 233 3.67 16.75 -12.24
CA MET A 233 2.78 17.57 -11.42
C MET A 233 3.53 18.77 -10.80
N SER A 234 4.75 18.55 -10.30
CA SER A 234 5.59 19.62 -9.75
C SER A 234 5.95 20.69 -10.80
N VAL A 235 6.38 20.24 -11.98
CA VAL A 235 6.76 21.16 -13.07
C VAL A 235 5.56 21.94 -13.57
N VAL A 236 4.42 21.28 -13.78
CA VAL A 236 3.19 21.94 -14.26
C VAL A 236 2.67 22.92 -13.21
N SER A 237 2.57 22.51 -11.93
CA SER A 237 2.12 23.36 -10.85
C SER A 237 3.02 24.59 -10.67
N LEU A 238 4.33 24.37 -10.65
CA LEU A 238 5.30 25.47 -10.49
C LEU A 238 5.29 26.43 -11.70
N SER A 239 5.18 25.90 -12.92
CA SER A 239 5.11 26.71 -14.14
C SER A 239 3.83 27.55 -14.19
N LEU A 240 2.68 26.96 -13.92
CA LEU A 240 1.40 27.69 -13.86
C LEU A 240 1.41 28.76 -12.75
N THR A 241 1.96 28.43 -11.59
CA THR A 241 2.10 29.37 -10.49
C THR A 241 3.06 30.51 -10.88
N ALA A 242 4.20 30.22 -11.52
CA ALA A 242 5.15 31.24 -11.99
C ALA A 242 4.52 32.19 -13.03
N ILE A 243 3.77 31.65 -13.98
CA ILE A 243 3.03 32.44 -14.97
C ILE A 243 1.99 33.33 -14.28
N PHE A 244 1.21 32.77 -13.35
CA PHE A 244 0.24 33.53 -12.58
C PHE A 244 0.88 34.66 -11.76
N LEU A 245 1.96 34.39 -11.04
CA LEU A 245 2.69 35.40 -10.25
C LEU A 245 3.27 36.50 -11.13
N MET A 246 3.77 36.15 -12.32
CA MET A 246 4.28 37.13 -13.29
C MET A 246 3.17 38.06 -13.80
N LEU A 247 1.98 37.51 -14.07
CA LEU A 247 0.80 38.29 -14.47
C LEU A 247 0.28 39.19 -13.31
N ALA A 248 0.31 38.68 -12.08
CA ALA A 248 -0.15 39.42 -10.91
C ALA A 248 0.77 40.58 -10.55
N PHE A 249 2.08 40.37 -10.49
CA PHE A 249 3.05 41.31 -9.94
C PHE A 249 3.90 42.06 -10.97
N ARG A 250 3.95 41.63 -12.23
CA ARG A 250 4.66 42.25 -13.35
C ARG A 250 6.12 42.67 -13.05
N ASN A 251 6.82 41.86 -12.26
CA ASN A 251 8.19 42.08 -11.90
C ASN A 251 8.96 40.77 -11.82
N LEU A 252 10.09 40.64 -12.53
CA LEU A 252 10.89 39.41 -12.55
C LEU A 252 11.39 38.98 -11.17
N ARG A 253 11.54 39.90 -10.23
CA ARG A 253 11.96 39.53 -8.86
C ARG A 253 10.95 38.66 -8.12
N ILE A 254 9.69 38.59 -8.60
CA ILE A 254 8.69 37.70 -8.01
C ILE A 254 9.13 36.24 -8.06
N PHE A 255 9.98 35.84 -9.02
CA PHE A 255 10.52 34.49 -9.09
C PHE A 255 11.38 34.09 -7.88
N TYR A 256 11.89 35.04 -7.10
CA TYR A 256 12.53 34.71 -5.82
C TYR A 256 11.58 34.06 -4.82
N VAL A 257 10.27 34.23 -5.00
CA VAL A 257 9.26 33.53 -4.19
C VAL A 257 9.36 32.01 -4.38
N ILE A 258 9.74 31.55 -5.58
CA ILE A 258 9.96 30.12 -5.86
C ILE A 258 11.03 29.53 -4.93
N PHE A 259 12.02 30.33 -4.52
CA PHE A 259 13.03 29.88 -3.56
C PHE A 259 12.40 29.41 -2.24
N ILE A 260 11.29 30.02 -1.78
CA ILE A 260 10.57 29.60 -0.57
C ILE A 260 10.11 28.16 -0.70
N ALA A 261 9.52 27.80 -1.86
CA ALA A 261 9.04 26.44 -2.10
C ALA A 261 10.21 25.43 -2.13
N VAL A 262 11.27 25.75 -2.87
CA VAL A 262 12.45 24.87 -2.97
C VAL A 262 13.11 24.70 -1.59
N PHE A 263 13.31 25.78 -0.87
CA PHE A 263 13.87 25.76 0.48
C PHE A 263 12.99 24.97 1.45
N GLY A 264 11.70 25.28 1.47
CA GLY A 264 10.74 24.61 2.32
C GLY A 264 10.65 23.09 2.05
N PHE A 265 10.65 22.71 0.78
CA PHE A 265 10.59 21.31 0.37
C PHE A 265 11.83 20.52 0.79
N ILE A 266 13.03 21.08 0.58
CA ILE A 266 14.31 20.43 0.95
C ILE A 266 14.44 20.30 2.47
N VAL A 267 14.09 21.35 3.22
CA VAL A 267 14.09 21.31 4.69
C VAL A 267 13.07 20.31 5.23
N ALA A 268 11.88 20.25 4.62
CA ALA A 268 10.84 19.30 5.00
C ALA A 268 11.27 17.86 4.73
N PHE A 269 11.84 17.58 3.56
CA PHE A 269 12.35 16.28 3.21
C PHE A 269 13.43 15.80 4.20
N ALA A 270 14.42 16.64 4.46
CA ALA A 270 15.49 16.34 5.41
C ALA A 270 14.95 16.17 6.84
N GLY A 271 14.08 17.07 7.30
CA GLY A 271 13.51 17.05 8.65
C GLY A 271 12.65 15.81 8.90
N THR A 272 11.85 15.42 7.91
CA THR A 272 11.00 14.21 8.02
C THR A 272 11.84 12.93 8.08
N LEU A 273 12.87 12.83 7.24
CA LEU A 273 13.81 11.70 7.28
C LEU A 273 14.62 11.63 8.58
N LEU A 274 14.98 12.77 9.17
CA LEU A 274 15.62 12.79 10.48
C LEU A 274 14.71 12.25 11.61
N CYS A 275 13.39 12.50 11.50
CA CYS A 275 12.43 12.05 12.51
C CYS A 275 12.01 10.58 12.34
N LEU A 276 11.86 10.12 11.10
CA LEU A 276 11.23 8.83 10.79
C LEU A 276 12.18 7.80 10.15
N ASN A 277 13.42 8.20 9.81
CA ASN A 277 14.45 7.42 9.11
C ASN A 277 14.08 6.96 7.70
N GLU A 278 12.82 6.83 7.36
CA GLU A 278 12.30 6.39 6.07
C GLU A 278 11.11 7.27 5.66
N LEU A 279 10.88 7.40 4.36
CA LEU A 279 9.80 8.20 3.78
C LEU A 279 9.16 7.44 2.61
N ASN A 280 7.84 7.42 2.53
CA ASN A 280 7.15 6.84 1.39
C ASN A 280 7.09 7.82 0.21
N ILE A 281 7.22 7.31 -1.02
CA ILE A 281 7.15 8.13 -2.23
C ILE A 281 5.81 8.86 -2.39
N LEU A 282 4.72 8.28 -1.90
CA LEU A 282 3.40 8.91 -1.90
C LEU A 282 3.36 10.17 -1.03
N THR A 283 4.14 10.22 0.06
CA THR A 283 4.31 11.43 0.87
C THR A 283 4.92 12.55 0.06
N ILE A 284 5.96 12.25 -0.73
CA ILE A 284 6.60 13.23 -1.61
C ILE A 284 5.59 13.75 -2.63
N LEU A 285 4.84 12.86 -3.25
CA LEU A 285 3.84 13.21 -4.26
C LEU A 285 2.72 14.10 -3.71
N ILE A 286 2.16 13.77 -2.55
CA ILE A 286 1.17 14.61 -1.86
C ILE A 286 1.78 15.97 -1.49
N SER A 287 3.02 15.97 -1.01
CA SER A 287 3.70 17.16 -0.53
C SER A 287 4.06 18.15 -1.64
N THR A 288 4.15 17.73 -2.90
CA THR A 288 4.33 18.66 -4.02
C THR A 288 3.18 19.68 -4.13
N SER A 289 1.99 19.30 -3.70
CA SER A 289 0.82 20.18 -3.67
C SER A 289 0.90 21.30 -2.63
N LEU A 290 1.79 21.16 -1.60
CA LEU A 290 2.02 22.21 -0.60
C LEU A 290 2.75 23.45 -1.14
N ILE A 291 3.31 23.37 -2.35
CA ILE A 291 4.06 24.47 -2.98
C ILE A 291 3.23 25.75 -2.97
N GLY A 292 1.93 25.66 -3.30
CA GLY A 292 1.02 26.82 -3.27
C GLY A 292 0.92 27.49 -1.90
N LEU A 293 0.78 26.67 -0.84
CA LEU A 293 0.64 27.17 0.54
C LEU A 293 1.91 27.83 1.08
N MET A 294 3.07 27.43 0.59
CA MET A 294 4.33 28.01 1.02
C MET A 294 4.47 29.48 0.62
N PHE A 295 3.73 29.96 -0.37
CA PHE A 295 3.77 31.33 -0.85
C PHE A 295 2.86 32.29 -0.09
N ASP A 296 1.89 31.80 0.65
CA ASP A 296 0.79 32.62 1.21
C ASP A 296 1.30 33.79 2.06
N TYR A 297 2.26 33.56 2.97
CA TYR A 297 2.78 34.61 3.83
C TYR A 297 3.43 35.76 3.04
N VAL A 298 4.23 35.43 2.04
CA VAL A 298 4.92 36.46 1.23
C VAL A 298 3.94 37.16 0.31
N LEU A 299 2.95 36.47 -0.26
CA LEU A 299 1.98 37.07 -1.16
C LEU A 299 1.07 38.06 -0.42
N HIS A 300 0.64 37.74 0.78
CA HIS A 300 -0.11 38.66 1.64
C HIS A 300 0.72 39.90 2.04
N TRP A 301 2.02 39.73 2.28
CA TRP A 301 2.89 40.86 2.56
C TRP A 301 3.12 41.74 1.32
N LEU A 302 3.36 41.15 0.15
CA LEU A 302 3.60 41.88 -1.09
C LEU A 302 2.37 42.62 -1.58
N SER A 303 1.15 42.13 -1.26
CA SER A 303 -0.09 42.79 -1.65
C SER A 303 -0.31 44.16 -1.03
N LYS A 304 0.38 44.46 0.08
CA LYS A 304 0.24 45.68 0.87
C LYS A 304 0.71 46.98 0.16
N ASN A 305 1.68 46.89 -0.77
CA ASN A 305 2.41 48.06 -1.23
C ASN A 305 2.33 48.21 -2.75
N GLU A 306 1.15 48.46 -3.31
CA GLU A 306 1.00 48.73 -4.73
C GLU A 306 1.59 50.09 -5.12
N GLY A 307 2.56 50.09 -6.06
CA GLY A 307 3.20 51.30 -6.59
C GLY A 307 4.19 51.99 -5.64
N GLU A 308 4.23 51.54 -4.38
CA GLU A 308 5.18 52.05 -3.40
C GLU A 308 6.42 51.13 -3.28
N ALA A 309 7.53 51.70 -2.87
CA ALA A 309 8.74 50.93 -2.58
C ALA A 309 8.53 50.09 -1.30
N ILE A 310 8.70 48.79 -1.40
CA ILE A 310 8.55 47.87 -0.27
C ILE A 310 9.59 48.21 0.81
N ARG A 311 9.11 48.39 2.04
CA ARG A 311 9.97 48.55 3.23
C ARG A 311 10.08 47.21 3.94
N ALA A 312 11.28 46.69 4.13
CA ALA A 312 11.52 45.44 4.86
C ALA A 312 10.90 45.42 6.27
N SER A 313 10.81 46.57 6.92
CA SER A 313 10.17 46.67 8.25
C SER A 313 8.66 46.47 8.25
N SER A 314 7.98 46.60 7.11
CA SER A 314 6.52 46.50 7.03
C SER A 314 5.99 45.10 7.36
N ILE A 315 6.82 44.02 7.18
CA ILE A 315 6.46 42.65 7.51
C ILE A 315 6.22 42.43 9.01
N LYS A 316 6.89 43.24 9.86
CA LYS A 316 6.74 43.15 11.33
C LYS A 316 5.30 43.40 11.78
N ASN A 317 4.57 44.25 11.07
CA ASN A 317 3.19 44.58 11.40
C ASN A 317 2.24 43.40 11.13
N MET A 318 2.67 42.41 10.32
CA MET A 318 1.87 41.24 9.99
C MET A 318 2.29 40.02 10.83
N LEU A 319 3.35 40.11 11.64
CA LEU A 319 3.90 38.96 12.37
C LEU A 319 2.86 38.25 13.25
N LYS A 320 2.04 38.99 13.99
CA LYS A 320 1.03 38.39 14.88
C LYS A 320 0.02 37.54 14.11
N ILE A 321 -0.43 38.05 12.96
CA ILE A 321 -1.40 37.35 12.10
C ILE A 321 -0.76 36.14 11.42
N PHE A 322 0.49 36.27 10.95
CA PHE A 322 1.26 35.17 10.38
C PHE A 322 1.51 34.05 11.40
N LEU A 323 1.84 34.41 12.66
CA LEU A 323 2.05 33.42 13.71
C LEU A 323 0.73 32.74 14.10
N LEU A 324 -0.39 33.48 14.16
CA LEU A 324 -1.69 32.88 14.45
C LEU A 324 -2.09 31.88 13.37
N GLY A 325 -1.98 32.24 12.10
CA GLY A 325 -2.24 31.35 10.97
C GLY A 325 -1.32 30.12 11.02
N LEU A 326 -0.01 30.32 11.19
CA LEU A 326 0.94 29.19 11.29
C LEU A 326 0.58 28.24 12.43
N LEU A 327 0.25 28.75 13.63
CA LEU A 327 -0.09 27.89 14.79
C LEU A 327 -1.33 27.06 14.53
N ILE A 328 -2.38 27.67 13.94
CA ILE A 328 -3.62 26.96 13.61
C ILE A 328 -3.35 25.91 12.54
N THR A 329 -2.63 26.26 11.48
CA THR A 329 -2.32 25.33 10.40
C THR A 329 -1.44 24.17 10.89
N LEU A 330 -0.41 24.45 11.70
CA LEU A 330 0.43 23.44 12.34
C LEU A 330 -0.38 22.53 13.27
N SER A 331 -1.32 23.07 14.06
CA SER A 331 -2.16 22.24 14.94
C SER A 331 -3.00 21.25 14.14
N GLY A 332 -3.49 21.67 12.97
CA GLY A 332 -4.23 20.83 12.04
C GLY A 332 -3.37 19.67 11.48
N TYR A 333 -2.14 19.97 11.05
CA TYR A 333 -1.23 18.93 10.55
C TYR A 333 -0.73 18.01 11.66
N LEU A 334 -0.26 18.57 12.78
CA LEU A 334 0.31 17.79 13.87
C LEU A 334 -0.71 16.84 14.52
N ALA A 335 -2.01 17.13 14.43
CA ALA A 335 -3.04 16.18 14.87
C ALA A 335 -2.88 14.80 14.19
N PHE A 336 -2.39 14.75 12.94
CA PHE A 336 -2.20 13.49 12.23
C PHE A 336 -0.97 12.69 12.65
N THR A 337 -0.07 13.27 13.44
CA THR A 337 1.04 12.48 14.03
C THR A 337 0.53 11.41 15.00
N PHE A 338 -0.69 11.54 15.49
CA PHE A 338 -1.39 10.56 16.33
C PHE A 338 -2.12 9.47 15.52
N SER A 339 -2.09 9.53 14.19
CA SER A 339 -2.70 8.49 13.33
C SER A 339 -1.91 7.19 13.40
N ASP A 340 -2.58 6.05 13.29
CA ASP A 340 -1.94 4.74 13.15
C ASP A 340 -1.36 4.52 11.74
N LEU A 341 -1.80 5.29 10.74
CA LEU A 341 -1.23 5.26 9.40
C LEU A 341 0.09 6.04 9.33
N ARG A 342 1.16 5.34 9.00
CA ARG A 342 2.50 5.93 8.84
C ARG A 342 2.51 7.04 7.80
N LEU A 343 1.82 6.84 6.66
CA LEU A 343 1.74 7.85 5.60
C LEU A 343 1.19 9.19 6.10
N LEU A 344 0.14 9.17 6.95
CA LEU A 344 -0.42 10.41 7.50
C LEU A 344 0.55 11.10 8.46
N LYS A 345 1.31 10.34 9.24
CA LYS A 345 2.40 10.89 10.08
C LYS A 345 3.50 11.54 9.24
N GLU A 346 3.90 10.88 8.17
CA GLU A 346 4.92 11.38 7.26
C GLU A 346 4.47 12.70 6.61
N VAL A 347 3.25 12.74 6.06
CA VAL A 347 2.69 13.96 5.43
C VAL A 347 2.51 15.07 6.47
N ALA A 348 2.09 14.76 7.69
CA ALA A 348 1.95 15.73 8.77
C ALA A 348 3.27 16.39 9.14
N LEU A 349 4.31 15.58 9.36
CA LEU A 349 5.65 16.08 9.69
C LEU A 349 6.27 16.87 8.53
N PHE A 350 6.15 16.32 7.30
CA PHE A 350 6.65 17.01 6.11
C PHE A 350 6.00 18.38 5.95
N SER A 351 4.67 18.45 6.07
CA SER A 351 3.93 19.70 5.97
C SER A 351 4.30 20.69 7.07
N ALA A 352 4.47 20.20 8.30
CA ALA A 352 4.89 21.04 9.42
C ALA A 352 6.28 21.67 9.18
N PHE A 353 7.27 20.87 8.79
CA PHE A 353 8.61 21.37 8.45
C PHE A 353 8.57 22.33 7.26
N ALA A 354 7.80 22.00 6.21
CA ALA A 354 7.65 22.85 5.04
C ALA A 354 7.09 24.24 5.38
N LEU A 355 5.99 24.26 6.14
CA LEU A 355 5.33 25.53 6.52
C LEU A 355 6.19 26.36 7.46
N VAL A 356 6.87 25.75 8.43
CA VAL A 356 7.80 26.47 9.31
C VAL A 356 8.96 27.07 8.51
N ALA A 357 9.55 26.29 7.61
CA ALA A 357 10.63 26.75 6.75
C ALA A 357 10.18 27.89 5.81
N ALA A 358 8.98 27.74 5.21
CA ALA A 358 8.38 28.76 4.35
C ALA A 358 8.08 30.06 5.13
N PHE A 359 7.55 29.96 6.35
CA PHE A 359 7.34 31.10 7.23
C PHE A 359 8.65 31.81 7.56
N LEU A 360 9.69 31.07 7.96
CA LEU A 360 11.00 31.64 8.28
C LEU A 360 11.63 32.31 7.05
N ALA A 361 11.56 31.68 5.88
CA ALA A 361 12.06 32.26 4.64
C ALA A 361 11.27 33.54 4.26
N SER A 362 9.94 33.51 4.39
CA SER A 362 9.07 34.67 4.10
C SER A 362 9.35 35.83 5.04
N TYR A 363 9.56 35.56 6.33
CA TYR A 363 9.74 36.60 7.34
C TYR A 363 11.17 37.19 7.40
N PHE A 364 12.19 36.35 7.27
CA PHE A 364 13.58 36.77 7.43
C PHE A 364 14.34 37.04 6.11
N PHE A 365 14.10 36.20 5.09
CA PHE A 365 14.84 36.25 3.84
C PHE A 365 14.19 37.16 2.79
N MET A 366 12.88 37.04 2.57
CA MET A 366 12.19 37.81 1.54
C MET A 366 12.26 39.34 1.72
N PRO A 367 12.20 39.91 2.93
CA PRO A 367 12.39 41.35 3.10
C PRO A 367 13.73 41.87 2.61
N LEU A 368 14.78 41.03 2.63
CA LEU A 368 16.10 41.40 2.13
C LEU A 368 16.14 41.50 0.60
N VAL A 369 15.36 40.64 -0.06
CA VAL A 369 15.29 40.54 -1.53
C VAL A 369 14.40 41.62 -2.13
N PHE A 370 13.28 41.94 -1.45
CA PHE A 370 12.25 42.84 -1.98
C PHE A 370 12.37 44.29 -1.47
N GLU A 371 13.33 44.60 -0.61
CA GLU A 371 13.54 45.99 -0.13
C GLU A 371 13.74 46.95 -1.30
N GLY A 372 12.95 47.99 -1.35
CA GLY A 372 12.99 49.03 -2.39
C GLY A 372 12.35 48.68 -3.72
N VAL A 373 11.84 47.45 -3.87
CA VAL A 373 11.15 47.00 -5.07
C VAL A 373 9.75 47.61 -5.15
N LYS A 374 9.31 47.98 -6.36
CA LYS A 374 7.94 48.38 -6.65
C LYS A 374 7.25 47.32 -7.49
N PHE A 375 6.06 46.97 -7.09
CA PHE A 375 5.16 46.10 -7.87
C PHE A 375 4.01 46.86 -8.46
N TYR A 376 3.65 46.52 -9.69
CA TYR A 376 2.53 47.12 -10.39
C TYR A 376 1.59 46.00 -10.84
N ARG A 377 0.30 46.15 -10.55
CA ARG A 377 -0.71 45.21 -11.04
C ARG A 377 -0.89 45.31 -12.57
N SER A 378 -1.18 44.23 -13.20
CA SER A 378 -1.60 44.22 -14.61
C SER A 378 -2.94 44.94 -14.72
N LYS A 379 -3.16 45.77 -15.78
CA LYS A 379 -4.45 46.45 -16.04
C LYS A 379 -5.60 45.46 -16.16
N ILE A 380 -5.37 44.29 -16.76
CA ILE A 380 -6.35 43.22 -16.88
C ILE A 380 -6.71 42.70 -15.49
N PHE A 381 -5.70 42.47 -14.66
CA PHE A 381 -5.85 41.96 -13.31
C PHE A 381 -6.56 42.97 -12.37
N ASP A 382 -6.21 44.23 -12.47
CA ASP A 382 -6.87 45.30 -11.68
C ASP A 382 -8.35 45.48 -12.09
N THR A 383 -8.66 45.38 -13.40
CA THR A 383 -10.06 45.40 -13.90
C THR A 383 -10.85 44.21 -13.37
N PHE A 384 -10.23 43.00 -13.41
CA PHE A 384 -10.85 41.80 -12.86
C PHE A 384 -11.07 41.91 -11.35
N LEU A 385 -10.07 42.34 -10.62
CA LEU A 385 -10.13 42.52 -9.16
C LEU A 385 -11.21 43.54 -8.78
N THR A 386 -11.32 44.66 -9.52
CA THR A 386 -12.34 45.67 -9.27
C THR A 386 -13.75 45.11 -9.50
N LYS A 387 -13.97 44.31 -10.54
CA LYS A 387 -15.24 43.62 -10.78
C LYS A 387 -15.52 42.59 -9.70
N PHE A 388 -14.49 41.83 -9.28
CA PHE A 388 -14.60 40.84 -8.22
C PHE A 388 -14.92 41.47 -6.88
N CYS A 389 -14.29 42.60 -6.50
CA CYS A 389 -14.63 43.35 -5.32
C CYS A 389 -16.12 43.85 -5.32
N LYS A 390 -16.59 44.36 -6.49
CA LYS A 390 -17.99 44.76 -6.63
C LYS A 390 -18.96 43.58 -6.46
N LEU A 391 -18.63 42.43 -7.05
CA LEU A 391 -19.44 41.20 -6.89
C LEU A 391 -19.45 40.75 -5.43
N SER A 392 -18.28 40.69 -4.79
CA SER A 392 -18.13 40.32 -3.38
C SER A 392 -18.96 41.25 -2.48
N ASP A 393 -18.97 42.55 -2.75
CA ASP A 393 -19.76 43.55 -2.03
C ASP A 393 -21.25 43.36 -2.20
N VAL A 394 -21.73 43.03 -3.41
CA VAL A 394 -23.13 42.68 -3.68
C VAL A 394 -23.53 41.43 -2.92
N VAL A 395 -22.69 40.39 -2.97
CA VAL A 395 -22.91 39.13 -2.24
C VAL A 395 -22.94 39.38 -0.73
N ALA A 396 -22.01 40.18 -0.19
CA ALA A 396 -21.94 40.52 1.23
C ALA A 396 -23.22 41.22 1.73
N ARG A 397 -23.80 42.11 0.93
CA ARG A 397 -25.05 42.84 1.27
C ARG A 397 -26.29 41.97 1.24
N HIS A 398 -26.42 41.06 0.27
CA HIS A 398 -27.63 40.30 0.02
C HIS A 398 -27.64 38.91 0.69
N LEU A 399 -26.47 38.30 0.86
CA LEU A 399 -26.30 36.94 1.33
C LEU A 399 -25.80 36.80 2.77
N GLY A 400 -26.04 37.75 3.65
CA GLY A 400 -25.52 37.79 5.02
C GLY A 400 -25.55 36.47 5.82
N VAL A 401 -25.20 36.51 7.10
CA VAL A 401 -25.06 35.35 8.01
C VAL A 401 -26.27 34.39 8.01
N LYS A 402 -27.48 34.90 7.75
CA LYS A 402 -28.73 34.11 7.66
C LYS A 402 -28.69 33.11 6.48
N PHE A 403 -28.12 33.52 5.33
CA PHE A 403 -28.00 32.64 4.16
C PHE A 403 -26.99 31.51 4.43
N LEU A 404 -25.88 31.80 5.11
CA LEU A 404 -24.93 30.80 5.53
C LEU A 404 -25.59 29.74 6.43
N ALA A 405 -26.37 30.18 7.42
CA ALA A 405 -27.05 29.25 8.32
C ALA A 405 -28.07 28.37 7.58
N ILE A 406 -28.87 28.95 6.68
CA ILE A 406 -29.87 28.21 5.88
C ILE A 406 -29.14 27.20 4.94
N SER A 407 -28.08 27.62 4.26
CA SER A 407 -27.33 26.76 3.35
C SER A 407 -26.64 25.61 4.08
N LEU A 408 -26.11 25.83 5.28
CA LEU A 408 -25.57 24.79 6.15
C LEU A 408 -26.61 23.74 6.53
N ILE A 409 -27.80 24.18 6.91
CA ILE A 409 -28.91 23.28 7.26
C ILE A 409 -29.34 22.45 6.04
N LEU A 410 -29.55 23.09 4.89
CA LEU A 410 -29.93 22.40 3.66
C LEU A 410 -28.89 21.39 3.21
N LEU A 411 -27.60 21.74 3.24
CA LEU A 411 -26.51 20.83 2.92
C LEU A 411 -26.41 19.65 3.90
N ALA A 412 -26.58 19.90 5.20
CA ALA A 412 -26.60 18.86 6.22
C ALA A 412 -27.76 17.86 6.02
N ILE A 413 -28.95 18.37 5.70
CA ILE A 413 -30.13 17.55 5.40
C ILE A 413 -29.89 16.71 4.16
N PHE A 414 -29.39 17.32 3.09
CA PHE A 414 -29.10 16.60 1.82
C PHE A 414 -28.07 15.49 2.02
N LEU A 415 -26.98 15.78 2.70
CA LEU A 415 -25.93 14.78 2.98
C LEU A 415 -26.42 13.67 3.91
N GLY A 416 -27.38 13.96 4.81
CA GLY A 416 -28.01 12.93 5.65
C GLY A 416 -28.71 11.84 4.84
N PHE A 417 -29.23 12.16 3.66
CA PHE A 417 -29.84 11.19 2.75
C PHE A 417 -28.82 10.42 1.91
N ASP A 418 -27.68 11.01 1.56
CA ASP A 418 -26.73 10.44 0.59
C ASP A 418 -25.39 9.97 1.19
N LEU A 419 -25.22 10.01 2.52
CA LEU A 419 -23.99 9.57 3.21
C LEU A 419 -23.58 8.13 2.87
N LYS A 420 -24.54 7.25 2.61
CA LYS A 420 -24.28 5.85 2.21
C LYS A 420 -23.53 5.75 0.87
N ASN A 421 -23.74 6.70 -0.04
CA ASN A 421 -23.07 6.73 -1.35
C ASN A 421 -21.62 7.25 -1.26
N LEU A 422 -21.31 8.04 -0.25
CA LEU A 422 -19.96 8.58 0.01
C LEU A 422 -19.08 7.60 0.80
N SER A 423 -19.67 6.62 1.50
CA SER A 423 -18.96 5.71 2.42
C SER A 423 -18.71 4.33 1.83
N LYS A 424 -18.24 4.23 0.58
CA LYS A 424 -17.77 2.94 0.06
C LYS A 424 -16.51 2.51 0.82
N SER A 425 -16.37 1.18 0.99
CA SER A 425 -15.20 0.57 1.62
C SER A 425 -13.92 1.00 0.89
N GLU A 426 -12.86 1.26 1.65
CA GLU A 426 -11.54 1.50 1.09
C GLU A 426 -11.09 0.29 0.26
N ASN A 427 -10.43 0.54 -0.86
CA ASN A 427 -9.91 -0.51 -1.72
C ASN A 427 -8.43 -0.25 -2.01
N VAL A 428 -7.58 -1.19 -1.61
CA VAL A 428 -6.12 -1.09 -1.84
C VAL A 428 -5.77 -0.87 -3.31
N LYS A 429 -6.59 -1.36 -4.22
CA LYS A 429 -6.37 -1.17 -5.67
C LYS A 429 -6.40 0.31 -6.09
N ASP A 430 -7.08 1.17 -5.33
CA ASP A 430 -7.15 2.61 -5.62
C ASP A 430 -5.83 3.34 -5.28
N TYR A 431 -4.91 2.65 -4.60
CA TYR A 431 -3.60 3.18 -4.19
C TYR A 431 -2.44 2.71 -5.08
N SER A 432 -2.70 1.85 -6.05
CA SER A 432 -1.68 1.28 -6.93
C SER A 432 -1.93 1.61 -8.40
N ASN A 433 -0.86 1.94 -9.11
CA ASN A 433 -0.86 2.18 -10.55
C ASN A 433 -0.19 1.02 -11.28
N MET A 434 -0.96 0.00 -11.65
CA MET A 434 -0.45 -1.16 -12.38
C MET A 434 -1.00 -1.23 -13.80
N PRO A 435 -0.22 -1.71 -14.78
CA PRO A 435 -0.73 -2.01 -16.11
C PRO A 435 -1.85 -3.06 -16.03
N LYS A 436 -2.98 -2.79 -16.69
CA LYS A 436 -4.14 -3.70 -16.69
C LYS A 436 -3.78 -5.08 -17.26
N SER A 437 -2.88 -5.15 -18.25
CA SER A 437 -2.36 -6.40 -18.81
C SER A 437 -1.65 -7.26 -17.76
N LEU A 438 -0.78 -6.65 -16.95
CA LEU A 438 -0.05 -7.34 -15.90
C LEU A 438 -0.97 -7.86 -14.78
N LEU A 439 -2.02 -7.11 -14.46
CA LEU A 439 -3.06 -7.55 -13.51
C LEU A 439 -3.84 -8.77 -14.06
N ALA A 440 -4.18 -8.75 -15.36
CA ALA A 440 -4.85 -9.86 -16.00
C ALA A 440 -3.96 -11.11 -16.06
N ASP A 441 -2.70 -10.96 -16.49
CA ASP A 441 -1.70 -12.04 -16.52
C ASP A 441 -1.54 -12.69 -15.13
N SER A 442 -1.43 -11.85 -14.09
CA SER A 442 -1.28 -12.29 -12.71
C SER A 442 -2.50 -13.07 -12.23
N SER A 443 -3.70 -12.52 -12.44
CA SER A 443 -4.94 -13.18 -12.04
C SER A 443 -5.09 -14.55 -12.71
N TYR A 444 -4.67 -14.66 -13.96
CA TYR A 444 -4.67 -15.90 -14.72
C TYR A 444 -3.71 -16.93 -14.13
N ILE A 445 -2.45 -16.57 -13.89
CA ILE A 445 -1.46 -17.47 -13.26
C ILE A 445 -1.95 -17.95 -11.89
N LEU A 446 -2.41 -17.03 -11.04
CA LEU A 446 -2.85 -17.36 -9.69
C LEU A 446 -4.08 -18.27 -9.68
N SER A 447 -5.01 -18.12 -10.65
CA SER A 447 -6.18 -18.99 -10.78
C SER A 447 -5.79 -20.43 -11.17
N LEU A 448 -4.77 -20.58 -12.02
CA LEU A 448 -4.31 -21.90 -12.48
C LEU A 448 -3.41 -22.61 -11.47
N THR A 449 -2.60 -21.86 -10.73
CA THR A 449 -1.65 -22.43 -9.76
C THR A 449 -2.28 -22.68 -8.38
N GLY A 450 -3.58 -22.42 -8.21
CA GLY A 450 -4.29 -22.59 -6.93
C GLY A 450 -3.97 -21.54 -5.87
N ASN A 451 -3.16 -20.53 -6.21
CA ASN A 451 -2.76 -19.46 -5.28
C ASN A 451 -3.82 -18.34 -5.13
N ASN A 452 -5.08 -18.61 -5.49
CA ASN A 452 -6.19 -17.66 -5.25
C ASN A 452 -6.62 -17.60 -3.77
N GLN A 453 -5.81 -18.13 -2.88
CA GLN A 453 -6.06 -18.20 -1.46
C GLN A 453 -5.60 -16.89 -0.81
N ASN A 454 -6.56 -16.04 -0.46
CA ASN A 454 -6.30 -14.65 -0.02
C ASN A 454 -6.03 -14.52 1.47
N THR A 455 -6.19 -15.59 2.25
CA THR A 455 -6.00 -15.57 3.70
C THR A 455 -4.94 -16.59 4.09
N MET A 456 -3.98 -16.15 4.89
CA MET A 456 -2.98 -16.99 5.52
C MET A 456 -3.40 -17.27 6.96
N ILE A 457 -3.27 -18.50 7.40
CA ILE A 457 -3.40 -18.87 8.81
C ILE A 457 -2.03 -19.30 9.30
N VAL A 458 -1.54 -18.60 10.30
CA VAL A 458 -0.26 -18.91 10.94
C VAL A 458 -0.54 -19.72 12.19
N THR A 459 0.00 -20.95 12.24
CA THR A 459 -0.09 -21.83 13.39
C THR A 459 1.25 -21.90 14.10
N ARG A 460 1.27 -21.79 15.40
CA ARG A 460 2.48 -21.90 16.22
C ARG A 460 2.39 -23.12 17.14
N SER A 461 3.43 -23.96 17.08
CA SER A 461 3.54 -25.14 17.91
C SER A 461 4.96 -25.32 18.43
N ARG A 462 5.10 -25.85 19.64
CA ARG A 462 6.40 -26.27 20.20
C ARG A 462 6.63 -27.77 20.10
N GLY A 463 5.67 -28.50 19.51
CA GLY A 463 5.69 -29.95 19.38
C GLY A 463 5.56 -30.38 17.91
N ASP A 464 4.48 -31.08 17.59
CA ASP A 464 4.18 -31.55 16.25
C ASP A 464 3.38 -30.51 15.45
N ILE A 465 4.10 -29.61 14.77
CA ILE A 465 3.51 -28.49 14.01
C ILE A 465 2.53 -28.97 12.94
N LEU A 466 2.77 -30.13 12.28
CA LEU A 466 1.88 -30.68 11.27
C LEU A 466 0.57 -31.18 11.89
N GLY A 467 0.65 -31.82 13.07
CA GLY A 467 -0.52 -32.29 13.80
C GLY A 467 -1.40 -31.14 14.30
N ASP A 468 -0.77 -30.10 14.86
CA ASP A 468 -1.47 -28.91 15.35
C ASP A 468 -2.11 -28.12 14.20
N GLU A 469 -1.40 -27.92 13.08
CA GLU A 469 -1.93 -27.26 11.88
C GLU A 469 -3.12 -28.06 11.33
N LYS A 470 -3.00 -29.40 11.25
CA LYS A 470 -4.07 -30.26 10.75
C LYS A 470 -5.32 -30.17 11.63
N SER A 471 -5.14 -30.27 12.94
CA SER A 471 -6.24 -30.18 13.91
C SER A 471 -7.00 -28.86 13.80
N LEU A 472 -6.28 -27.74 13.63
CA LEU A 472 -6.85 -26.42 13.40
C LEU A 472 -7.65 -26.36 12.10
N LEU A 473 -7.06 -26.79 10.99
CA LEU A 473 -7.68 -26.68 9.67
C LEU A 473 -8.92 -27.58 9.55
N ASP A 474 -8.89 -28.78 10.15
CA ASP A 474 -10.04 -29.67 10.22
C ASP A 474 -11.17 -29.08 11.06
N GLU A 475 -10.89 -28.42 12.19
CA GLU A 475 -11.90 -27.73 12.99
C GLU A 475 -12.52 -26.55 12.20
N LEU A 476 -11.71 -25.77 11.50
CA LEU A 476 -12.19 -24.66 10.66
C LEU A 476 -13.08 -25.16 9.50
N LYS A 477 -12.71 -26.27 8.84
CA LYS A 477 -13.53 -26.90 7.79
C LYS A 477 -14.86 -27.43 8.35
N LYS A 478 -14.81 -28.10 9.50
CA LYS A 478 -15.98 -28.68 10.15
C LYS A 478 -17.03 -27.65 10.54
N ARG A 479 -16.55 -26.43 10.88
CA ARG A 479 -17.41 -25.28 11.19
C ARG A 479 -17.78 -24.45 9.94
N ASN A 480 -17.39 -24.88 8.72
CA ASN A 480 -17.57 -24.13 7.47
C ASN A 480 -16.97 -22.72 7.47
N LEU A 481 -15.87 -22.54 8.20
CA LEU A 481 -15.15 -21.26 8.29
C LEU A 481 -14.09 -21.09 7.19
N ILE A 482 -13.72 -22.16 6.51
CA ILE A 482 -12.87 -22.17 5.30
C ILE A 482 -13.47 -23.13 4.27
N LYS A 483 -13.16 -22.90 2.97
CA LYS A 483 -13.58 -23.78 1.87
C LYS A 483 -12.47 -24.76 1.48
N ASP A 484 -11.32 -24.22 1.09
CA ASP A 484 -10.16 -24.99 0.64
C ASP A 484 -8.90 -24.49 1.34
N GLU A 485 -7.89 -25.36 1.41
CA GLU A 485 -6.60 -25.08 2.01
C GLU A 485 -5.45 -25.58 1.16
N SER A 486 -4.28 -24.95 1.34
CA SER A 486 -2.98 -25.45 0.91
C SER A 486 -2.04 -25.28 2.09
N SER A 487 -1.60 -26.38 2.67
CA SER A 487 -0.84 -26.41 3.93
C SER A 487 0.20 -27.53 3.90
N LEU A 488 1.17 -27.48 4.82
CA LEU A 488 2.10 -28.59 4.98
C LEU A 488 1.38 -29.85 5.49
N SER A 489 0.43 -29.67 6.37
CA SER A 489 -0.35 -30.78 6.93
C SER A 489 -1.28 -31.47 5.93
N ASP A 490 -1.61 -30.85 4.79
CA ASP A 490 -2.30 -31.52 3.67
C ASP A 490 -1.34 -32.38 2.83
N MET A 491 -0.05 -31.99 2.80
CA MET A 491 0.98 -32.64 1.98
C MET A 491 1.72 -33.75 2.71
N PHE A 492 1.95 -33.57 4.01
CA PHE A 492 2.77 -34.47 4.82
C PHE A 492 1.98 -34.93 6.06
N LEU A 493 2.17 -36.20 6.43
CA LEU A 493 1.65 -36.73 7.68
C LEU A 493 2.48 -36.20 8.87
N SER A 494 1.79 -35.86 9.94
CA SER A 494 2.43 -35.52 11.23
C SER A 494 3.17 -36.72 11.85
N LYS A 495 4.05 -36.49 12.81
CA LYS A 495 4.73 -37.60 13.52
C LYS A 495 3.75 -38.56 14.14
N SER A 496 2.71 -38.05 14.77
CA SER A 496 1.66 -38.90 15.37
C SER A 496 0.94 -39.76 14.34
N GLU A 497 0.67 -39.23 13.14
CA GLU A 497 0.05 -40.00 12.06
C GLU A 497 1.02 -41.02 11.45
N GLN A 498 2.31 -40.70 11.35
CA GLN A 498 3.36 -41.66 10.95
C GLN A 498 3.45 -42.82 11.94
N ASP A 499 3.34 -42.54 13.26
CA ASP A 499 3.28 -43.56 14.30
C ASP A 499 2.03 -44.45 14.15
N GLU A 500 0.88 -43.85 13.84
CA GLU A 500 -0.36 -44.63 13.58
C GLU A 500 -0.20 -45.56 12.37
N VAL A 501 0.49 -45.12 11.30
CA VAL A 501 0.82 -46.01 10.17
C VAL A 501 1.66 -47.19 10.65
N LYS A 502 2.73 -46.94 11.42
CA LYS A 502 3.57 -48.02 11.96
C LYS A 502 2.82 -48.99 12.87
N GLU A 503 1.97 -48.46 13.76
CA GLU A 503 1.10 -49.33 14.59
C GLU A 503 0.18 -50.21 13.77
N ALA A 504 -0.36 -49.70 12.64
CA ALA A 504 -1.17 -50.50 11.72
C ALA A 504 -0.34 -51.61 11.05
N PHE A 505 0.92 -51.27 10.62
CA PHE A 505 1.86 -52.23 10.04
C PHE A 505 2.34 -53.24 11.07
N LYS A 506 2.52 -52.86 12.33
CA LYS A 506 2.84 -53.80 13.42
C LYS A 506 1.73 -54.82 13.66
N LYS A 507 0.46 -54.36 13.64
CA LYS A 507 -0.70 -55.26 13.70
C LYS A 507 -0.83 -56.16 12.45
N ALA A 508 -0.26 -55.73 11.32
CA ALA A 508 -0.23 -56.51 10.08
C ALA A 508 0.74 -57.70 10.13
N LEU A 509 1.80 -57.66 10.98
CA LEU A 509 2.74 -58.76 11.15
C LEU A 509 2.08 -60.08 11.66
N ASP A 510 1.04 -59.96 12.47
CA ASP A 510 0.34 -61.09 13.07
C ASP A 510 -0.97 -61.43 12.37
N ASP A 511 -1.30 -60.77 11.24
CA ASP A 511 -2.54 -60.97 10.49
C ASP A 511 -2.32 -61.86 9.26
N GLU A 512 -2.67 -63.13 9.40
CA GLU A 512 -2.56 -64.11 8.33
C GLU A 512 -3.33 -63.74 7.05
N GLN A 513 -4.41 -62.96 7.16
CA GLN A 513 -5.19 -62.58 5.99
C GLN A 513 -4.38 -61.69 5.03
N ILE A 514 -3.48 -60.87 5.55
CA ILE A 514 -2.61 -60.01 4.74
C ILE A 514 -1.66 -60.86 3.90
N TYR A 515 -1.04 -61.88 4.49
CA TYR A 515 -0.17 -62.79 3.76
C TYR A 515 -0.93 -63.53 2.66
N VAL A 516 -2.14 -64.04 2.96
CA VAL A 516 -3.01 -64.70 1.96
C VAL A 516 -3.36 -63.74 0.80
N ILE A 517 -3.54 -62.42 1.06
CA ILE A 517 -3.77 -61.44 -0.01
C ILE A 517 -2.58 -61.43 -0.95
N TYR A 518 -1.36 -61.31 -0.43
CA TYR A 518 -0.12 -61.19 -1.25
C TYR A 518 0.29 -62.51 -1.91
N GLU A 519 0.04 -63.65 -1.28
CA GLU A 519 0.23 -64.97 -1.88
C GLU A 519 -0.54 -65.17 -3.19
N LYS A 520 -1.74 -64.61 -3.30
CA LYS A 520 -2.55 -64.63 -4.53
C LYS A 520 -1.88 -63.86 -5.67
N PHE A 521 -0.96 -62.97 -5.35
CA PHE A 521 -0.16 -62.19 -6.31
C PHE A 521 1.27 -62.73 -6.46
N GLY A 522 1.58 -63.90 -5.88
CA GLY A 522 2.86 -64.62 -6.07
C GLY A 522 3.98 -64.20 -5.12
N PHE A 523 3.70 -63.47 -4.04
CA PHE A 523 4.66 -63.10 -3.01
C PHE A 523 4.61 -64.10 -1.86
N SER A 524 5.78 -64.50 -1.37
CA SER A 524 5.86 -65.37 -0.20
C SER A 524 5.59 -64.60 1.11
N LYS A 525 5.18 -65.34 2.13
CA LYS A 525 4.93 -64.77 3.48
C LYS A 525 6.21 -64.09 4.03
N ASP A 526 7.39 -64.68 3.80
CA ASP A 526 8.65 -64.15 4.29
C ASP A 526 9.05 -62.84 3.58
N GLU A 527 8.76 -62.72 2.28
CA GLU A 527 9.00 -61.48 1.53
C GLU A 527 8.10 -60.35 2.08
N VAL A 528 6.80 -60.61 2.20
CA VAL A 528 5.84 -59.59 2.72
C VAL A 528 6.21 -59.19 4.14
N ARG A 529 6.58 -60.17 4.99
CA ARG A 529 7.03 -59.94 6.36
C ARG A 529 8.28 -59.06 6.41
N SER A 530 9.26 -59.37 5.55
CA SER A 530 10.47 -58.55 5.41
C SER A 530 10.15 -57.11 5.05
N GLU A 531 9.25 -56.87 4.11
CA GLU A 531 8.85 -55.52 3.70
C GLU A 531 8.09 -54.78 4.81
N ILE A 532 7.22 -55.44 5.58
CA ILE A 532 6.60 -54.85 6.76
C ILE A 532 7.66 -54.44 7.78
N LEU A 533 8.64 -55.27 8.07
CA LEU A 533 9.74 -54.98 9.00
C LEU A 533 10.57 -53.77 8.54
N LYS A 534 10.80 -53.62 7.24
CA LYS A 534 11.43 -52.40 6.68
C LYS A 534 10.66 -51.15 7.03
N VAL A 535 9.35 -51.15 6.81
CA VAL A 535 8.48 -49.97 7.18
C VAL A 535 8.59 -49.67 8.66
N LEU A 536 8.58 -50.66 9.53
CA LEU A 536 8.71 -50.48 10.98
C LEU A 536 10.07 -49.94 11.42
N SER A 537 11.12 -50.19 10.64
CA SER A 537 12.47 -49.70 10.93
C SER A 537 12.71 -48.24 10.48
N GLU A 538 11.83 -47.69 9.64
CA GLU A 538 11.94 -46.28 9.19
C GLU A 538 11.79 -45.31 10.35
N LYS A 539 12.44 -44.15 10.28
CA LYS A 539 12.32 -43.10 11.28
C LYS A 539 11.18 -42.15 10.94
N GLU A 540 10.39 -41.75 11.93
CA GLU A 540 9.40 -40.68 11.78
C GLU A 540 10.10 -39.33 11.60
N LEU A 541 9.68 -38.57 10.61
CA LEU A 541 10.27 -37.28 10.28
C LEU A 541 9.38 -36.13 10.74
N SER A 542 9.99 -35.13 11.38
CA SER A 542 9.35 -33.83 11.66
C SER A 542 9.27 -32.98 10.37
N ALA A 543 8.42 -31.93 10.41
CA ALA A 543 8.33 -30.96 9.34
C ALA A 543 9.71 -30.40 8.93
N ASN A 544 10.54 -30.03 9.92
CA ASN A 544 11.87 -29.49 9.67
C ASN A 544 12.82 -30.52 9.03
N GLU A 545 12.75 -31.78 9.41
CA GLU A 545 13.54 -32.86 8.82
C GLU A 545 13.11 -33.15 7.37
N ILE A 546 11.78 -33.11 7.09
CA ILE A 546 11.25 -33.25 5.73
C ILE A 546 11.70 -32.07 4.85
N LEU A 547 11.57 -30.84 5.33
CA LEU A 547 11.92 -29.63 4.59
C LEU A 547 13.44 -29.41 4.44
N ALA A 548 14.26 -30.15 5.18
CA ALA A 548 15.72 -30.19 4.99
C ALA A 548 16.13 -31.01 3.76
N LEU A 549 15.26 -31.87 3.23
CA LEU A 549 15.49 -32.66 2.03
C LEU A 549 15.54 -31.74 0.80
N LYS A 550 16.45 -32.01 -0.13
CA LYS A 550 16.71 -31.15 -1.31
C LYS A 550 15.46 -30.97 -2.18
N SER A 551 14.73 -32.07 -2.40
CA SER A 551 13.52 -32.09 -3.23
C SER A 551 12.31 -31.39 -2.58
N MET A 552 12.36 -31.12 -1.28
CA MET A 552 11.27 -30.52 -0.50
C MET A 552 11.46 -29.03 -0.24
N LYS A 553 12.49 -28.40 -0.82
CA LYS A 553 12.79 -26.97 -0.59
C LYS A 553 11.66 -26.02 -0.96
N ASP A 554 10.91 -26.32 -2.02
CA ASP A 554 9.78 -25.47 -2.48
C ASP A 554 8.64 -25.38 -1.45
N PHE A 555 8.58 -26.32 -0.50
CA PHE A 555 7.60 -26.33 0.57
C PHE A 555 8.04 -25.50 1.79
N LYS A 556 9.27 -24.99 1.82
CA LYS A 556 9.74 -24.09 2.91
C LYS A 556 8.89 -22.82 3.04
N LYS A 557 8.26 -22.36 1.96
CA LYS A 557 7.32 -21.22 1.96
C LYS A 557 6.13 -21.39 2.91
N PHE A 558 5.84 -22.62 3.35
CA PHE A 558 4.80 -22.91 4.33
C PHE A 558 5.32 -22.92 5.77
N MET A 559 6.61 -22.63 6.00
CA MET A 559 7.20 -22.46 7.34
C MET A 559 7.80 -21.06 7.47
N LEU A 560 7.46 -20.37 8.54
CA LEU A 560 8.06 -19.07 8.89
C LEU A 560 9.31 -19.24 9.75
N ASP A 561 9.25 -20.17 10.69
CA ASP A 561 10.36 -20.55 11.54
C ASP A 561 10.18 -22.03 11.97
N GLU A 562 11.09 -22.55 12.79
CA GLU A 562 11.07 -23.96 13.23
C GLU A 562 9.76 -24.36 13.96
N ASN A 563 9.02 -23.38 14.49
CA ASN A 563 7.84 -23.57 15.33
C ASN A 563 6.58 -22.88 14.77
N ALA A 564 6.63 -22.37 13.55
CA ALA A 564 5.51 -21.66 12.94
C ALA A 564 5.30 -22.07 11.49
N SER A 565 4.10 -22.54 11.17
CA SER A 565 3.66 -22.87 9.80
C SER A 565 2.62 -21.88 9.29
N VAL A 566 2.49 -21.81 7.97
CA VAL A 566 1.53 -20.99 7.25
C VAL A 566 0.68 -21.85 6.34
N ALA A 567 -0.61 -21.86 6.59
CA ALA A 567 -1.60 -22.43 5.68
C ALA A 567 -2.26 -21.31 4.85
N TYR A 568 -2.38 -21.51 3.57
CA TYR A 568 -3.14 -20.63 2.67
C TYR A 568 -4.54 -21.17 2.54
N VAL A 569 -5.55 -20.34 2.83
CA VAL A 569 -6.95 -20.79 2.83
C VAL A 569 -7.83 -19.90 1.96
N SER A 570 -8.88 -20.50 1.38
CA SER A 570 -9.91 -19.79 0.63
C SER A 570 -11.24 -19.76 1.38
N GLY A 571 -12.04 -18.72 1.15
CA GLY A 571 -13.37 -18.59 1.75
C GLY A 571 -13.36 -18.44 3.26
N PHE A 572 -12.31 -17.90 3.85
CA PHE A 572 -12.21 -17.67 5.30
C PHE A 572 -13.27 -16.68 5.78
N VAL A 573 -14.06 -17.11 6.78
CA VAL A 573 -15.09 -16.30 7.42
C VAL A 573 -14.54 -15.75 8.74
N LYS A 574 -14.19 -14.45 8.74
CA LYS A 574 -13.69 -13.76 9.94
C LYS A 574 -14.87 -13.43 10.89
N GLY A 575 -14.73 -13.76 12.17
CA GLY A 575 -15.72 -13.43 13.21
C GLY A 575 -15.40 -14.12 14.53
N ALA A 576 -16.23 -13.91 15.54
CA ALA A 576 -16.00 -14.46 16.88
C ALA A 576 -15.78 -16.00 16.89
N ALA A 577 -16.47 -16.73 16.00
CA ALA A 577 -16.33 -18.19 15.92
C ALA A 577 -14.96 -18.60 15.34
N SER A 578 -14.41 -17.87 14.36
CA SER A 578 -13.08 -18.14 13.85
C SER A 578 -12.00 -17.71 14.82
N ASP A 579 -12.19 -16.57 15.48
CA ASP A 579 -11.21 -16.04 16.45
C ASP A 579 -11.06 -16.99 17.64
N GLU A 580 -12.18 -17.55 18.16
CA GLU A 580 -12.18 -18.57 19.22
C GLU A 580 -11.37 -19.82 18.82
N VAL A 581 -11.55 -20.32 17.58
CA VAL A 581 -10.81 -21.50 17.11
C VAL A 581 -9.33 -21.19 16.97
N LEU A 582 -9.00 -20.04 16.36
CA LEU A 582 -7.61 -19.62 16.16
C LEU A 582 -6.87 -19.45 17.49
N GLU A 583 -7.47 -18.78 18.49
CA GLU A 583 -6.88 -18.61 19.81
C GLU A 583 -6.62 -19.95 20.51
N ARG A 584 -7.58 -20.89 20.44
CA ARG A 584 -7.45 -22.22 21.04
C ARG A 584 -6.26 -22.99 20.49
N HIS A 585 -5.99 -22.85 19.20
CA HIS A 585 -4.90 -23.52 18.50
C HIS A 585 -3.61 -22.68 18.43
N ASN A 586 -3.50 -21.59 19.21
CA ASN A 586 -2.36 -20.67 19.17
C ASN A 586 -2.04 -20.20 17.74
N ALA A 587 -3.08 -19.86 17.00
CA ALA A 587 -3.02 -19.46 15.61
C ALA A 587 -3.64 -18.07 15.40
N PHE A 588 -3.33 -17.45 14.29
CA PHE A 588 -3.96 -16.19 13.86
C PHE A 588 -4.10 -16.13 12.35
N SER A 589 -5.09 -15.39 11.89
CA SER A 589 -5.35 -15.22 10.45
C SER A 589 -4.75 -13.91 9.95
N LEU A 590 -4.11 -13.96 8.79
CA LEU A 590 -3.60 -12.81 8.05
C LEU A 590 -4.27 -12.76 6.68
N ASN A 591 -5.16 -11.79 6.49
CA ASN A 591 -5.66 -11.45 5.16
C ASN A 591 -5.12 -10.07 4.81
N PHE A 592 -4.13 -10.05 3.96
CA PHE A 592 -3.34 -8.87 3.68
C PHE A 592 -4.20 -7.70 3.17
N ALA A 593 -5.04 -7.97 2.16
CA ALA A 593 -5.90 -6.94 1.57
C ALA A 593 -6.97 -6.45 2.56
N ASN A 594 -7.57 -7.36 3.33
CA ASN A 594 -8.58 -7.01 4.31
C ASN A 594 -7.97 -6.27 5.51
N SER A 595 -6.83 -6.71 6.01
CA SER A 595 -6.13 -6.03 7.12
C SER A 595 -5.72 -4.60 6.73
N LEU A 596 -5.27 -4.40 5.48
CA LEU A 596 -4.98 -3.08 4.95
C LEU A 596 -6.25 -2.23 4.84
N ASN A 597 -7.33 -2.77 4.26
CA ASN A 597 -8.60 -2.06 4.13
C ASN A 597 -9.22 -1.71 5.50
N GLU A 598 -9.14 -2.62 6.48
CA GLU A 598 -9.56 -2.36 7.86
C GLU A 598 -8.73 -1.25 8.51
N SER A 599 -7.40 -1.30 8.36
CA SER A 599 -6.50 -0.27 8.87
C SER A 599 -6.77 1.11 8.25
N LEU A 600 -7.02 1.15 6.94
CA LEU A 600 -7.41 2.38 6.24
C LEU A 600 -8.77 2.91 6.74
N THR A 601 -9.73 2.03 6.97
CA THR A 601 -11.05 2.43 7.49
C THR A 601 -10.95 2.96 8.92
N GLN A 602 -10.22 2.28 9.81
CA GLN A 602 -9.97 2.75 11.18
C GLN A 602 -9.24 4.09 11.19
N ALA A 603 -8.24 4.25 10.32
CA ALA A 603 -7.52 5.51 10.18
C ALA A 603 -8.41 6.64 9.65
N LYS A 604 -9.37 6.36 8.76
CA LYS A 604 -10.37 7.33 8.29
C LYS A 604 -11.27 7.81 9.43
N GLU A 605 -11.74 6.90 10.28
CA GLU A 605 -12.54 7.25 11.47
C GLU A 605 -11.74 8.08 12.48
N LEU A 606 -10.48 7.66 12.73
CA LEU A 606 -9.59 8.42 13.62
C LEU A 606 -9.30 9.81 13.05
N ALA A 607 -9.04 9.92 11.73
CA ALA A 607 -8.81 11.20 11.07
C ALA A 607 -10.01 12.15 11.23
N LEU A 608 -11.25 11.65 11.15
CA LEU A 608 -12.45 12.45 11.39
C LEU A 608 -12.53 12.94 12.85
N LYS A 609 -12.20 12.11 13.83
CA LYS A 609 -12.14 12.50 15.25
C LYS A 609 -11.06 13.56 15.50
N LEU A 610 -9.87 13.37 14.92
CA LEU A 610 -8.77 14.33 15.01
C LEU A 610 -9.12 15.66 14.33
N LYS A 611 -9.89 15.63 13.24
CA LYS A 611 -10.40 16.85 12.61
C LYS A 611 -11.26 17.66 13.57
N ILE A 612 -12.22 17.02 14.24
CA ILE A 612 -13.09 17.71 15.20
C ILE A 612 -12.24 18.34 16.31
N ALA A 613 -11.26 17.61 16.85
CA ALA A 613 -10.36 18.13 17.87
C ALA A 613 -9.54 19.33 17.35
N ALA A 614 -8.99 19.27 16.14
CA ALA A 614 -8.25 20.36 15.52
C ALA A 614 -9.12 21.60 15.28
N LEU A 615 -10.38 21.42 14.87
CA LEU A 615 -11.33 22.53 14.71
C LEU A 615 -11.69 23.19 16.06
N VAL A 616 -11.80 22.40 17.13
CA VAL A 616 -12.02 22.95 18.48
C VAL A 616 -10.80 23.79 18.93
N VAL A 617 -9.58 23.27 18.72
CA VAL A 617 -8.34 24.02 19.02
C VAL A 617 -8.29 25.32 18.20
N ALA A 618 -8.59 25.25 16.91
CA ALA A 618 -8.63 26.42 16.03
C ALA A 618 -9.67 27.43 16.50
N PHE A 619 -10.87 26.98 16.90
CA PHE A 619 -11.90 27.85 17.46
C PHE A 619 -11.43 28.57 18.72
N LEU A 620 -10.78 27.85 19.65
CA LEU A 620 -10.27 28.43 20.89
C LEU A 620 -9.16 29.47 20.62
N LEU A 621 -8.23 29.18 19.68
CA LEU A 621 -7.19 30.12 19.28
C LEU A 621 -7.78 31.39 18.64
N LEU A 622 -8.79 31.23 17.77
CA LEU A 622 -9.50 32.37 17.17
C LEU A 622 -10.29 33.16 18.22
N TRP A 623 -10.95 32.48 19.13
CA TRP A 623 -11.69 33.13 20.23
C TRP A 623 -10.79 33.95 21.13
N PHE A 624 -9.61 33.42 21.43
CA PHE A 624 -8.63 34.18 22.23
C PHE A 624 -8.12 35.44 21.51
N TYR A 625 -7.98 35.37 20.17
CA TYR A 625 -7.41 36.48 19.38
C TYR A 625 -8.48 37.50 18.92
N PHE A 626 -9.65 37.04 18.51
CA PHE A 626 -10.78 37.87 18.08
C PHE A 626 -11.87 37.90 19.16
N ASN A 627 -13.10 37.43 18.84
CA ASN A 627 -14.19 37.21 19.76
C ASN A 627 -14.97 35.94 19.38
N ALA A 628 -15.88 35.50 20.27
CA ALA A 628 -16.63 34.26 20.06
C ALA A 628 -17.49 34.27 18.79
N LEU A 629 -18.10 35.41 18.45
CA LEU A 629 -19.01 35.55 17.32
C LEU A 629 -18.25 35.48 15.99
N ILE A 630 -17.11 36.18 15.88
CA ILE A 630 -16.22 36.11 14.70
C ILE A 630 -15.67 34.68 14.53
N SER A 631 -15.25 34.08 15.64
CA SER A 631 -14.73 32.70 15.60
C SER A 631 -15.83 31.71 15.15
N ALA A 632 -17.04 31.84 15.63
CA ALA A 632 -18.17 31.02 15.19
C ALA A 632 -18.51 31.23 13.70
N LEU A 633 -18.42 32.46 13.21
CA LEU A 633 -18.64 32.78 11.80
C LEU A 633 -17.56 32.12 10.92
N VAL A 634 -16.29 32.24 11.30
CA VAL A 634 -15.19 31.59 10.59
C VAL A 634 -15.40 30.07 10.55
N MET A 635 -15.75 29.45 11.70
CA MET A 635 -16.02 28.00 11.74
C MET A 635 -17.24 27.62 10.89
N GLY A 636 -18.27 28.46 10.87
CA GLY A 636 -19.44 28.26 10.01
C GLY A 636 -19.06 28.22 8.52
N VAL A 637 -18.17 29.12 8.07
CA VAL A 637 -17.67 29.12 6.68
C VAL A 637 -16.85 27.87 6.39
N ILE A 638 -16.01 27.44 7.34
CA ILE A 638 -15.19 26.20 7.16
C ILE A 638 -16.10 24.98 7.03
N ILE A 639 -17.09 24.84 7.91
CA ILE A 639 -18.06 23.74 7.84
C ILE A 639 -18.85 23.80 6.52
N PHE A 640 -19.28 24.99 6.09
CA PHE A 640 -19.98 25.19 4.81
C PHE A 640 -19.14 24.69 3.63
N GLY A 641 -17.85 25.04 3.54
CA GLY A 641 -16.99 24.60 2.45
C GLY A 641 -16.79 23.08 2.41
N VAL A 642 -16.64 22.45 3.57
CA VAL A 642 -16.57 20.97 3.67
C VAL A 642 -17.88 20.35 3.19
N LEU A 643 -19.02 20.78 3.70
CA LEU A 643 -20.32 20.23 3.33
C LEU A 643 -20.64 20.43 1.85
N LEU A 644 -20.30 21.60 1.30
CA LEU A 644 -20.49 21.87 -0.13
C LEU A 644 -19.61 20.98 -1.00
N THR A 645 -18.35 20.72 -0.60
CA THR A 645 -17.47 19.80 -1.31
C THR A 645 -17.98 18.37 -1.26
N LEU A 646 -18.46 17.91 -0.11
CA LEU A 646 -19.09 16.59 0.04
C LEU A 646 -20.37 16.47 -0.80
N PHE A 647 -21.17 17.52 -0.88
CA PHE A 647 -22.34 17.59 -1.76
C PHE A 647 -21.94 17.43 -3.23
N ILE A 648 -20.90 18.15 -3.68
CA ILE A 648 -20.38 18.03 -5.04
C ILE A 648 -19.93 16.59 -5.30
N PHE A 649 -19.22 15.97 -4.35
CA PHE A 649 -18.77 14.58 -4.47
C PHE A 649 -19.95 13.60 -4.58
N ALA A 650 -20.99 13.79 -3.78
CA ALA A 650 -22.20 12.97 -3.83
C ALA A 650 -22.91 13.08 -5.19
N VAL A 651 -23.07 14.30 -5.72
CA VAL A 651 -23.70 14.55 -7.03
C VAL A 651 -22.91 13.91 -8.18
N PHE A 652 -21.58 14.00 -8.15
CA PHE A 652 -20.71 13.43 -9.20
C PHE A 652 -20.30 11.97 -8.95
N GLY A 653 -20.77 11.36 -7.88
CA GLY A 653 -20.46 9.95 -7.55
C GLY A 653 -18.98 9.70 -7.20
N VAL A 654 -18.27 10.71 -6.69
CA VAL A 654 -16.87 10.60 -6.27
C VAL A 654 -16.80 9.91 -4.90
N ASN A 655 -16.09 8.77 -4.84
CA ASN A 655 -15.90 8.04 -3.57
C ASN A 655 -14.96 8.82 -2.65
N LEU A 656 -15.37 9.03 -1.40
CA LEU A 656 -14.54 9.68 -0.40
C LEU A 656 -13.58 8.69 0.25
N SER A 657 -12.35 8.63 -0.27
CA SER A 657 -11.25 7.87 0.34
C SER A 657 -10.69 8.57 1.58
N ILE A 658 -9.86 7.86 2.36
CA ILE A 658 -9.11 8.45 3.49
C ILE A 658 -8.30 9.68 3.06
N PHE A 659 -7.73 9.68 1.84
CA PHE A 659 -7.00 10.82 1.29
C PHE A 659 -7.93 12.00 1.00
N GLY A 660 -9.16 11.73 0.54
CA GLY A 660 -10.17 12.78 0.41
C GLY A 660 -10.53 13.42 1.75
N VAL A 661 -10.71 12.61 2.80
CA VAL A 661 -10.94 13.11 4.17
C VAL A 661 -9.74 13.94 4.63
N PHE A 662 -8.52 13.45 4.42
CA PHE A 662 -7.31 14.19 4.74
C PHE A 662 -7.23 15.52 4.00
N GLY A 663 -7.58 15.54 2.70
CA GLY A 663 -7.67 16.75 1.90
C GLY A 663 -8.66 17.78 2.47
N LEU A 664 -9.85 17.32 2.90
CA LEU A 664 -10.83 18.19 3.55
C LEU A 664 -10.33 18.81 4.86
N ILE A 665 -9.52 18.04 5.62
CA ILE A 665 -8.95 18.52 6.89
C ILE A 665 -7.88 19.55 6.61
N LEU A 666 -7.00 19.28 5.68
CA LEU A 666 -5.95 20.21 5.23
C LEU A 666 -6.55 21.52 4.72
N ALA A 667 -7.51 21.42 3.80
CA ALA A 667 -8.16 22.58 3.24
C ALA A 667 -8.86 23.44 4.31
N SER A 668 -9.40 22.82 5.36
CA SER A 668 -10.02 23.55 6.47
C SER A 668 -9.01 24.44 7.21
N ALA A 669 -7.79 23.96 7.44
CA ALA A 669 -6.72 24.74 8.06
C ALA A 669 -6.33 25.95 7.18
N VAL A 670 -6.16 25.70 5.86
CA VAL A 670 -5.87 26.75 4.88
C VAL A 670 -7.01 27.79 4.78
N GLY A 671 -8.25 27.31 4.82
CA GLY A 671 -9.43 28.18 4.82
C GLY A 671 -9.46 29.12 6.02
N ILE A 672 -9.06 28.65 7.21
CA ILE A 672 -8.96 29.51 8.40
C ILE A 672 -7.92 30.60 8.19
N ASP A 673 -6.78 30.31 7.57
CA ASP A 673 -5.77 31.31 7.25
C ASP A 673 -6.34 32.42 6.37
N TYR A 674 -7.08 32.08 5.31
CA TYR A 674 -7.71 33.09 4.45
C TYR A 674 -8.72 33.95 5.21
N MET A 675 -9.50 33.36 6.15
CA MET A 675 -10.42 34.13 6.99
C MET A 675 -9.67 35.07 7.94
N ILE A 676 -8.56 34.65 8.54
CA ILE A 676 -7.71 35.50 9.39
C ILE A 676 -7.17 36.68 8.59
N PHE A 677 -6.72 36.46 7.36
CA PHE A 677 -6.26 37.55 6.49
C PHE A 677 -7.40 38.48 6.05
N ALA A 678 -8.59 37.95 5.82
CA ALA A 678 -9.77 38.75 5.51
C ALA A 678 -10.15 39.73 6.66
N LEU A 679 -9.91 39.30 7.90
CA LEU A 679 -10.19 40.11 9.11
C LEU A 679 -9.03 41.06 9.49
N ASN A 680 -7.94 41.09 8.72
CA ASN A 680 -6.80 41.95 9.04
C ASN A 680 -7.08 43.42 8.75
N GLU A 681 -7.39 44.19 9.78
CA GLU A 681 -7.67 45.64 9.69
C GLU A 681 -6.44 46.49 9.35
N SER A 682 -5.22 45.96 9.45
CA SER A 682 -4.01 46.69 9.09
C SER A 682 -3.81 46.90 7.58
N LEU A 683 -4.67 46.24 6.76
CA LEU A 683 -4.69 46.31 5.30
C LEU A 683 -5.98 47.00 4.82
N SER A 684 -5.88 47.71 3.71
CA SER A 684 -7.07 48.21 3.01
C SER A 684 -7.89 47.05 2.43
N GLU A 685 -9.16 47.26 2.16
CA GLU A 685 -10.05 46.23 1.58
C GLU A 685 -9.48 45.64 0.27
N LYS A 686 -9.00 46.50 -0.63
CA LYS A 686 -8.39 46.07 -1.89
C LYS A 686 -7.13 45.22 -1.69
N GLU A 687 -6.29 45.58 -0.72
CA GLU A 687 -5.07 44.82 -0.39
C GLU A 687 -5.38 43.45 0.19
N ARG A 688 -6.39 43.36 1.08
CA ARG A 688 -6.87 42.10 1.65
C ARG A 688 -7.36 41.15 0.55
N ILE A 689 -8.31 41.63 -0.28
CA ILE A 689 -8.89 40.82 -1.35
C ILE A 689 -7.80 40.39 -2.36
N TYR A 690 -6.87 41.30 -2.69
CA TYR A 690 -5.77 40.97 -3.60
C TYR A 690 -4.84 39.90 -3.04
N GLY A 691 -4.43 40.02 -1.79
CA GLY A 691 -3.59 39.03 -1.11
C GLY A 691 -4.27 37.67 -1.03
N ILE A 692 -5.54 37.63 -0.61
CA ILE A 692 -6.34 36.41 -0.56
C ILE A 692 -6.48 35.81 -1.96
N PHE A 693 -6.77 36.62 -2.97
CA PHE A 693 -6.92 36.16 -4.34
C PHE A 693 -5.63 35.51 -4.86
N CYS A 694 -4.48 36.14 -4.65
CA CYS A 694 -3.19 35.58 -5.04
C CYS A 694 -2.90 34.26 -4.31
N ALA A 695 -3.14 34.20 -3.00
CA ALA A 695 -2.90 33.03 -2.17
C ALA A 695 -3.81 31.85 -2.57
N PHE A 696 -5.12 32.05 -2.68
CA PHE A 696 -5.99 30.93 -3.00
C PHE A 696 -5.82 30.42 -4.45
N ILE A 697 -5.46 31.30 -5.42
CA ILE A 697 -5.19 30.85 -6.80
C ILE A 697 -3.91 30.01 -6.87
N THR A 698 -2.82 30.43 -6.20
CA THR A 698 -1.59 29.62 -6.18
C THR A 698 -1.82 28.25 -5.52
N SER A 699 -2.55 28.22 -4.42
CA SER A 699 -2.94 26.98 -3.75
C SER A 699 -3.89 26.13 -4.60
N PHE A 700 -4.90 26.74 -5.23
CA PHE A 700 -5.82 26.07 -6.16
C PHE A 700 -5.05 25.42 -7.32
N ILE A 701 -4.13 26.14 -7.97
CA ILE A 701 -3.31 25.60 -9.07
C ILE A 701 -2.55 24.36 -8.60
N SER A 702 -1.90 24.43 -7.42
CA SER A 702 -1.09 23.33 -6.89
C SER A 702 -1.91 22.09 -6.58
N PHE A 703 -3.06 22.21 -5.92
CA PHE A 703 -3.91 21.07 -5.60
C PHE A 703 -4.73 20.57 -6.78
N PHE A 704 -5.15 21.49 -7.66
CA PHE A 704 -5.91 21.10 -8.84
C PHE A 704 -5.07 20.31 -9.83
N THR A 705 -3.78 20.61 -9.99
CA THR A 705 -2.88 19.77 -10.80
C THR A 705 -2.84 18.34 -10.28
N LEU A 706 -2.84 18.15 -8.95
CA LEU A 706 -2.83 16.81 -8.34
C LEU A 706 -4.15 16.05 -8.60
N SER A 707 -5.27 16.73 -8.86
CA SER A 707 -6.54 16.06 -9.21
C SER A 707 -6.47 15.27 -10.51
N PHE A 708 -5.48 15.53 -11.37
CA PHE A 708 -5.22 14.79 -12.60
C PHE A 708 -4.30 13.57 -12.42
N SER A 709 -3.93 13.23 -11.20
CA SER A 709 -3.16 12.01 -10.91
C SER A 709 -3.93 10.77 -11.37
N GLN A 710 -3.22 9.80 -11.91
CA GLN A 710 -3.76 8.50 -12.28
C GLN A 710 -4.00 7.60 -11.06
N THR A 711 -3.40 7.94 -9.92
CA THR A 711 -3.70 7.29 -8.64
C THR A 711 -5.00 7.86 -8.09
N ALA A 712 -6.06 7.06 -8.04
CA ALA A 712 -7.40 7.51 -7.66
C ALA A 712 -7.42 8.21 -6.30
N ALA A 713 -6.68 7.67 -5.32
CA ALA A 713 -6.55 8.27 -3.99
C ALA A 713 -5.98 9.70 -4.02
N LEU A 714 -4.93 9.93 -4.81
CA LEU A 714 -4.29 11.24 -4.95
C LEU A 714 -5.16 12.23 -5.72
N SER A 715 -5.86 11.74 -6.75
CA SER A 715 -6.82 12.54 -7.51
C SER A 715 -7.95 13.06 -6.61
N VAL A 716 -8.53 12.20 -5.77
CA VAL A 716 -9.58 12.58 -4.80
C VAL A 716 -9.04 13.56 -3.75
N PHE A 717 -7.80 13.37 -3.27
CA PHE A 717 -7.14 14.33 -2.37
C PHE A 717 -7.02 15.71 -3.01
N GLY A 718 -6.43 15.78 -4.22
CA GLY A 718 -6.26 17.03 -4.95
C GLY A 718 -7.58 17.74 -5.23
N LEU A 719 -8.61 16.99 -5.63
CA LEU A 719 -9.95 17.50 -5.89
C LEU A 719 -10.62 18.04 -4.60
N SER A 720 -10.49 17.30 -3.48
CA SER A 720 -11.03 17.73 -2.18
C SER A 720 -10.47 19.08 -1.75
N VAL A 721 -9.13 19.20 -1.82
CA VAL A 721 -8.45 20.43 -1.38
C VAL A 721 -8.75 21.59 -2.34
N SER A 722 -8.64 21.37 -3.65
CA SER A 722 -8.83 22.44 -4.64
C SER A 722 -10.23 23.05 -4.59
N LEU A 723 -11.28 22.21 -4.47
CA LEU A 723 -12.66 22.69 -4.31
C LEU A 723 -12.84 23.49 -3.02
N CYS A 724 -12.37 22.96 -1.87
CA CYS A 724 -12.45 23.68 -0.62
C CYS A 724 -11.70 25.01 -0.65
N VAL A 725 -10.45 25.01 -1.17
CA VAL A 725 -9.62 26.23 -1.28
C VAL A 725 -10.32 27.29 -2.14
N LEU A 726 -10.94 26.89 -3.25
CA LEU A 726 -11.72 27.80 -4.09
C LEU A 726 -12.90 28.41 -3.31
N ILE A 727 -13.68 27.58 -2.64
CA ILE A 727 -14.83 28.00 -1.84
C ILE A 727 -14.39 28.98 -0.72
N TYR A 728 -13.34 28.60 0.01
CA TYR A 728 -12.82 29.43 1.11
C TYR A 728 -12.23 30.75 0.61
N GLY A 729 -11.50 30.74 -0.50
CA GLY A 729 -10.98 31.97 -1.11
C GLY A 729 -12.09 32.94 -1.52
N LEU A 730 -13.19 32.43 -2.10
CA LEU A 730 -14.36 33.22 -2.43
C LEU A 730 -15.06 33.77 -1.18
N CYS A 731 -15.30 32.93 -0.16
CA CYS A 731 -15.93 33.35 1.10
C CYS A 731 -15.07 34.37 1.86
N ALA A 732 -13.74 34.16 1.91
CA ALA A 732 -12.82 35.11 2.56
C ALA A 732 -12.81 36.47 1.84
N SER A 733 -12.89 36.47 0.51
CA SER A 733 -12.97 37.70 -0.27
C SER A 733 -14.26 38.50 0.02
N VAL A 734 -15.39 37.79 0.25
CA VAL A 734 -16.66 38.42 0.70
C VAL A 734 -16.52 38.98 2.11
N LEU A 735 -15.87 38.23 3.02
CA LEU A 735 -15.64 38.65 4.39
C LEU A 735 -14.70 39.86 4.49
N ALA A 736 -13.75 40.00 3.54
CA ALA A 736 -12.84 41.15 3.47
C ALA A 736 -13.53 42.47 3.12
N CYS A 737 -14.77 42.48 2.60
CA CYS A 737 -15.55 43.70 2.31
C CYS A 737 -16.03 44.36 3.60
N LYS A 738 -15.90 45.69 3.71
CA LYS A 738 -16.22 46.46 4.91
C LYS A 738 -17.69 46.50 5.34
N ASN A 739 -18.60 46.03 4.49
CA ASN A 739 -20.03 46.21 4.69
C ASN A 739 -20.72 45.06 5.48
N ILE A 740 -19.96 44.09 5.97
CA ILE A 740 -20.51 43.11 6.91
C ILE A 740 -20.52 43.74 8.31
N LYS A 741 -21.66 44.32 8.69
CA LYS A 741 -21.95 44.62 10.10
C LYS A 741 -22.16 43.29 10.82
N ILE A 742 -21.15 42.87 11.58
CA ILE A 742 -21.19 41.71 12.48
C ILE A 742 -21.91 42.13 13.77
#